data_d783e948804b804f3ef52d753f9a898f
#
_entry.id   d783e948804b804f3ef52d753f9a898f
#
_cell.length_a   1.000
_cell.length_b   1.000
_cell.length_c   1.000
_cell.angle_alpha   90.00
_cell.angle_beta   90.00
_cell.angle_gamma   90.00
#
_symmetry.space_group_name_H-M   'P 1'
#
loop_
_entity.id
_entity.type
_entity.pdbx_description
1 polymer ?
#
loop_
_entity_poly.entity_id
_entity_poly.type
_entity_poly.pdbx_seq_one_letter_code
_entity_poly.pdbx_strand_id
1 'polypeptide(L)'
;MSLYSISDAQLAFGHVALLDHADFSLEAGERVGLIGRNGAGKSSLLKIIAGLAKPDDGLVTRQNELTTVYVPQEPEFDLDASVFDVVASGLSHARQLLDDYDAVAHQLADAPHEGPEHDALMSRMNALQSSLDTTDAWNWQTRVATTLQQIGLDGDVRSGALSGGMKKRVALARALVVQPDVLLLDEPTNHLDFEGIRWLEELLVTLRTGLLFITHDRAFLDKVATRIVDLDRGRLLSYPGNYTAYQTRKAQQLEIEQVEAAKFDKLLAQEEVWIRKGVEARRTRSVGRIARLVEMRNERAERRNVQGNVKLDVGQGERSGKIVSELTDVTKKYGERTIVDNFTATVMRGDKFGFIGPNGAGKTTLLKMILGELAPDSGTVRTGTNTQVAYFDQMRAQLDLDKTLADTISPGSEWVEVNGVKKHVMSYLGDFLFAPERARSPVRSLSGGERNRLLLARLFARPANVLVLDEPTNDLDIQTLELLEELLTDYDGTVLLVSHDRQFLDNVVTSVFASEGGGKWREYVGGFTDWQIQSDRSEKMAADAARDTAKQGKKDDGPKDSGAGRNSQRSNKLPYKEVRELEALPAQIAALETEQKSIAAKLADGSVFAKDPKEGARLSERHAAIDEALLVALERWEELEAKRK
;
A
#
# COMPACT_ATOMS: atom_id res chain seq x y z
N MET A 1 15.60 -25.39 -2.50
CA MET A 1 15.42 -26.23 -1.29
C MET A 1 14.52 -25.51 -0.34
N SER A 2 13.51 -26.19 0.20
CA SER A 2 12.57 -25.59 1.14
C SER A 2 13.27 -25.27 2.47
N LEU A 3 13.22 -24.04 2.90
CA LEU A 3 13.71 -23.58 4.20
C LEU A 3 12.70 -23.93 5.31
N TYR A 4 11.42 -23.78 4.98
CA TYR A 4 10.27 -24.01 5.85
C TYR A 4 9.19 -24.78 5.13
N SER A 5 8.56 -25.74 5.81
CA SER A 5 7.38 -26.44 5.35
C SER A 5 6.38 -26.61 6.50
N ILE A 6 5.16 -26.23 6.25
CA ILE A 6 4.02 -26.45 7.13
C ILE A 6 3.07 -27.38 6.38
N SER A 7 2.62 -28.44 7.02
CA SER A 7 1.68 -29.41 6.46
C SER A 7 0.52 -29.60 7.42
N ASP A 8 -0.68 -29.50 6.87
CA ASP A 8 -1.96 -29.78 7.56
C ASP A 8 -2.15 -28.95 8.84
N ALA A 9 -1.68 -27.68 8.84
CA ALA A 9 -1.73 -26.85 10.04
C ALA A 9 -3.16 -26.41 10.34
N GLN A 10 -3.53 -26.55 11.62
CA GLN A 10 -4.82 -26.11 12.15
C GLN A 10 -4.57 -25.13 13.30
N LEU A 11 -5.33 -24.06 13.31
CA LEU A 11 -5.32 -23.06 14.40
C LEU A 11 -6.71 -22.45 14.53
N ALA A 12 -7.27 -22.47 15.73
CA ALA A 12 -8.57 -21.86 15.99
C ALA A 12 -8.51 -20.84 17.13
N PHE A 13 -9.29 -19.78 17.02
CA PHE A 13 -9.49 -18.82 18.09
C PHE A 13 -10.97 -18.86 18.50
N GLY A 14 -11.26 -19.55 19.61
CA GLY A 14 -12.62 -19.84 20.02
C GLY A 14 -13.35 -20.72 18.98
N HIS A 15 -14.35 -20.16 18.31
CA HIS A 15 -15.12 -20.90 17.28
C HIS A 15 -14.69 -20.56 15.85
N VAL A 16 -13.68 -19.71 15.67
CA VAL A 16 -13.22 -19.26 14.34
C VAL A 16 -11.92 -19.99 14.01
N ALA A 17 -11.96 -20.83 12.97
CA ALA A 17 -10.75 -21.43 12.43
C ALA A 17 -9.96 -20.35 11.66
N LEU A 18 -8.73 -20.08 12.12
CA LEU A 18 -7.78 -19.18 11.46
C LEU A 18 -6.96 -19.92 10.42
N LEU A 19 -6.57 -21.18 10.72
CA LEU A 19 -5.95 -22.11 9.77
C LEU A 19 -6.78 -23.39 9.79
N ASP A 20 -7.06 -23.94 8.60
CA ASP A 20 -7.91 -25.11 8.40
C ASP A 20 -7.27 -26.00 7.32
N HIS A 21 -6.47 -26.99 7.77
CA HIS A 21 -5.67 -27.86 6.91
C HIS A 21 -4.77 -27.05 5.95
N ALA A 22 -4.01 -26.11 6.53
CA ALA A 22 -3.21 -25.17 5.76
C ALA A 22 -1.82 -25.74 5.44
N ASP A 23 -1.46 -25.73 4.17
CA ASP A 23 -0.13 -26.12 3.67
C ASP A 23 0.63 -24.88 3.21
N PHE A 24 1.91 -24.78 3.62
CA PHE A 24 2.77 -23.67 3.24
C PHE A 24 4.22 -24.13 3.10
N SER A 25 4.94 -23.57 2.14
CA SER A 25 6.39 -23.78 2.00
C SER A 25 7.07 -22.45 1.66
N LEU A 26 8.32 -22.27 2.10
CA LEU A 26 9.15 -21.13 1.76
C LEU A 26 10.52 -21.63 1.28
N GLU A 27 10.94 -21.15 0.11
CA GLU A 27 12.23 -21.51 -0.49
C GLU A 27 13.29 -20.41 -0.26
N ALA A 28 14.56 -20.78 -0.41
CA ALA A 28 15.68 -19.84 -0.28
C ALA A 28 15.60 -18.75 -1.37
N GLY A 29 15.72 -17.49 -0.95
CA GLY A 29 15.66 -16.33 -1.85
C GLY A 29 14.28 -16.03 -2.44
N GLU A 30 13.24 -16.76 -2.03
CA GLU A 30 11.86 -16.49 -2.42
C GLU A 30 11.29 -15.32 -1.62
N ARG A 31 10.50 -14.47 -2.28
CA ARG A 31 9.81 -13.33 -1.64
C ARG A 31 8.32 -13.53 -1.73
N VAL A 32 7.72 -13.97 -0.61
CA VAL A 32 6.31 -14.33 -0.51
C VAL A 32 5.52 -13.18 0.13
N GLY A 33 4.57 -12.63 -0.60
CA GLY A 33 3.57 -11.70 -0.06
C GLY A 33 2.37 -12.48 0.49
N LEU A 34 2.10 -12.37 1.79
CA LEU A 34 0.94 -12.98 2.44
C LEU A 34 -0.18 -11.95 2.53
N ILE A 35 -1.27 -12.23 1.82
CA ILE A 35 -2.47 -11.39 1.80
C ILE A 35 -3.66 -12.13 2.40
N GLY A 36 -4.75 -11.43 2.63
CA GLY A 36 -5.99 -11.95 3.21
C GLY A 36 -6.66 -10.91 4.09
N ARG A 37 -7.89 -11.19 4.51
CA ARG A 37 -8.69 -10.28 5.34
C ARG A 37 -8.03 -10.00 6.69
N ASN A 38 -8.35 -8.84 7.26
CA ASN A 38 -7.95 -8.55 8.63
C ASN A 38 -8.63 -9.51 9.61
N GLY A 39 -7.82 -10.04 10.54
CA GLY A 39 -8.27 -11.10 11.47
C GLY A 39 -8.31 -12.51 10.89
N ALA A 40 -7.89 -12.74 9.63
CA ALA A 40 -7.86 -14.07 9.03
C ALA A 40 -6.78 -15.00 9.61
N GLY A 41 -5.81 -14.46 10.38
CA GLY A 41 -4.73 -15.27 10.98
C GLY A 41 -3.35 -15.06 10.35
N LYS A 42 -3.17 -14.03 9.50
CA LYS A 42 -1.87 -13.73 8.84
C LYS A 42 -0.72 -13.59 9.82
N SER A 43 -0.84 -12.70 10.82
CA SER A 43 0.19 -12.51 11.85
C SER A 43 0.37 -13.74 12.74
N SER A 44 -0.68 -14.55 12.93
CA SER A 44 -0.58 -15.83 13.65
C SER A 44 0.26 -16.83 12.87
N LEU A 45 0.11 -16.90 11.55
CA LEU A 45 0.94 -17.73 10.69
C LEU A 45 2.42 -17.29 10.75
N LEU A 46 2.70 -15.97 10.68
CA LEU A 46 4.07 -15.47 10.85
C LEU A 46 4.67 -15.87 12.20
N LYS A 47 3.88 -15.77 13.29
CA LYS A 47 4.32 -16.17 14.64
C LYS A 47 4.58 -17.68 14.74
N ILE A 48 3.81 -18.52 14.04
CA ILE A 48 4.06 -19.97 13.96
C ILE A 48 5.39 -20.22 13.25
N ILE A 49 5.65 -19.59 12.12
CA ILE A 49 6.90 -19.72 11.38
C ILE A 49 8.09 -19.18 12.19
N ALA A 50 7.90 -18.10 12.94
CA ALA A 50 8.90 -17.55 13.85
C ALA A 50 9.17 -18.45 15.08
N GLY A 51 8.36 -19.48 15.31
CA GLY A 51 8.43 -20.33 16.51
C GLY A 51 7.90 -19.68 17.79
N LEU A 52 7.23 -18.53 17.67
CA LEU A 52 6.62 -17.77 18.78
C LEU A 52 5.25 -18.32 19.19
N ALA A 53 4.62 -19.07 18.30
CA ALA A 53 3.34 -19.74 18.54
C ALA A 53 3.40 -21.17 17.95
N LYS A 54 2.54 -22.05 18.47
CA LYS A 54 2.38 -23.40 17.93
C LYS A 54 1.00 -23.52 17.30
N PRO A 55 0.84 -24.25 16.18
CA PRO A 55 -0.48 -24.61 15.69
C PRO A 55 -1.16 -25.59 16.68
N ASP A 56 -2.48 -25.69 16.62
CA ASP A 56 -3.25 -26.65 17.41
C ASP A 56 -3.03 -28.09 16.92
N ASP A 57 -2.86 -28.25 15.60
CA ASP A 57 -2.50 -29.52 14.95
C ASP A 57 -1.70 -29.21 13.66
N GLY A 58 -1.05 -30.26 13.11
CA GLY A 58 -0.22 -30.18 11.91
C GLY A 58 1.27 -30.20 12.20
N LEU A 59 2.07 -30.29 11.14
CA LEU A 59 3.53 -30.44 11.21
C LEU A 59 4.23 -29.19 10.69
N VAL A 60 5.11 -28.61 11.51
CA VAL A 60 6.01 -27.53 11.09
C VAL A 60 7.42 -28.08 11.00
N THR A 61 7.97 -28.12 9.80
CA THR A 61 9.33 -28.59 9.52
C THR A 61 10.20 -27.40 9.12
N ARG A 62 11.36 -27.27 9.73
CA ARG A 62 12.37 -26.27 9.37
C ARG A 62 13.71 -26.94 9.11
N GLN A 63 14.51 -26.34 8.24
CA GLN A 63 15.90 -26.76 8.03
C GLN A 63 16.69 -26.55 9.32
N ASN A 64 17.66 -27.44 9.60
CA ASN A 64 18.53 -27.31 10.78
C ASN A 64 19.37 -26.04 10.68
N GLU A 65 19.64 -25.42 11.83
CA GLU A 65 20.47 -24.20 11.98
C GLU A 65 19.95 -22.96 11.26
N LEU A 66 18.66 -22.96 10.85
CA LEU A 66 18.04 -21.85 10.16
C LEU A 66 17.84 -20.64 11.09
N THR A 67 18.40 -19.50 10.72
CA THR A 67 18.23 -18.24 11.45
C THR A 67 16.99 -17.51 10.92
N THR A 68 15.93 -17.45 11.74
CA THR A 68 14.67 -16.78 11.40
C THR A 68 14.48 -15.55 12.28
N VAL A 69 14.22 -14.40 11.68
CA VAL A 69 13.95 -13.16 12.39
C VAL A 69 12.55 -12.62 12.03
N TYR A 70 11.80 -12.27 13.07
CA TYR A 70 10.46 -11.68 12.93
C TYR A 70 10.48 -10.20 13.34
N VAL A 71 9.98 -9.35 12.47
CA VAL A 71 9.78 -7.92 12.72
C VAL A 71 8.28 -7.67 12.87
N PRO A 72 7.80 -7.32 14.06
CA PRO A 72 6.39 -7.08 14.31
C PRO A 72 5.93 -5.73 13.71
N GLN A 73 4.62 -5.58 13.56
CA GLN A 73 3.97 -4.37 13.05
C GLN A 73 4.38 -3.12 13.84
N GLU A 74 4.38 -3.22 15.17
CA GLU A 74 4.83 -2.17 16.08
C GLU A 74 6.05 -2.68 16.87
N PRO A 75 7.27 -2.28 16.48
CA PRO A 75 8.46 -2.68 17.20
C PRO A 75 8.60 -1.88 18.51
N GLU A 76 8.81 -2.59 19.59
CA GLU A 76 9.07 -2.00 20.91
C GLU A 76 10.58 -1.87 21.15
N PHE A 77 11.00 -0.71 21.63
CA PHE A 77 12.36 -0.39 22.00
C PHE A 77 12.39 0.30 23.36
N ASP A 78 13.49 0.15 24.06
CA ASP A 78 13.81 1.02 25.17
C ASP A 78 14.01 2.46 24.65
N LEU A 79 13.20 3.38 25.14
CA LEU A 79 13.18 4.78 24.66
C LEU A 79 14.47 5.54 25.01
N ASP A 80 15.20 5.09 26.02
CA ASP A 80 16.45 5.69 26.47
C ASP A 80 17.68 5.13 25.77
N ALA A 81 17.56 3.96 25.11
CA ALA A 81 18.65 3.32 24.39
C ALA A 81 19.02 4.12 23.12
N SER A 82 20.30 4.09 22.75
CA SER A 82 20.76 4.61 21.47
C SER A 82 20.33 3.70 20.31
N VAL A 83 20.25 4.23 19.11
CA VAL A 83 19.98 3.44 17.88
C VAL A 83 21.03 2.34 17.74
N PHE A 84 22.29 2.65 18.05
CA PHE A 84 23.38 1.65 18.05
C PHE A 84 23.08 0.48 19.00
N ASP A 85 22.66 0.77 20.24
CA ASP A 85 22.36 -0.28 21.23
C ASP A 85 21.14 -1.11 20.84
N VAL A 86 20.11 -0.46 20.28
CA VAL A 86 18.93 -1.17 19.77
C VAL A 86 19.32 -2.13 18.66
N VAL A 87 20.13 -1.72 17.69
CA VAL A 87 20.58 -2.60 16.60
C VAL A 87 21.51 -3.69 17.14
N ALA A 88 22.42 -3.35 18.05
CA ALA A 88 23.31 -4.30 18.71
C ALA A 88 22.57 -5.37 19.52
N SER A 89 21.36 -5.06 20.03
CA SER A 89 20.52 -6.05 20.72
C SER A 89 20.11 -7.23 19.84
N GLY A 90 20.09 -7.06 18.50
CA GLY A 90 19.93 -8.16 17.56
C GLY A 90 21.05 -9.21 17.63
N LEU A 91 22.23 -8.82 18.08
CA LEU A 91 23.40 -9.68 18.28
C LEU A 91 23.62 -10.05 19.76
N SER A 92 22.56 -10.09 20.57
CA SER A 92 22.65 -10.39 22.01
C SER A 92 23.35 -11.71 22.31
N HIS A 93 23.11 -12.75 21.51
CA HIS A 93 23.81 -14.04 21.66
C HIS A 93 25.32 -13.93 21.41
N ALA A 94 25.74 -13.19 20.39
CA ALA A 94 27.13 -12.95 20.08
C ALA A 94 27.84 -12.18 21.22
N ARG A 95 27.17 -11.16 21.76
CA ARG A 95 27.66 -10.39 22.92
C ARG A 95 27.80 -11.27 24.16
N GLN A 96 26.80 -12.11 24.44
CA GLN A 96 26.84 -13.02 25.57
C GLN A 96 27.99 -14.04 25.46
N LEU A 97 28.25 -14.57 24.24
CA LEU A 97 29.39 -15.43 24.00
C LEU A 97 30.75 -14.74 24.30
N LEU A 98 30.87 -13.45 23.97
CA LEU A 98 32.03 -12.63 24.26
C LEU A 98 32.18 -12.39 25.77
N ASP A 99 31.10 -12.00 26.44
CA ASP A 99 31.09 -11.79 27.90
C ASP A 99 31.45 -13.10 28.64
N ASP A 100 30.92 -14.25 28.19
CA ASP A 100 31.26 -15.56 28.74
C ASP A 100 32.72 -15.93 28.48
N TYR A 101 33.28 -15.62 27.29
CA TYR A 101 34.67 -15.84 26.95
C TYR A 101 35.60 -15.02 27.84
N ASP A 102 35.30 -13.72 28.01
CA ASP A 102 36.09 -12.83 28.86
C ASP A 102 36.02 -13.27 30.34
N ALA A 103 34.85 -13.69 30.82
CA ALA A 103 34.69 -14.23 32.17
C ALA A 103 35.52 -15.48 32.39
N VAL A 104 35.54 -16.41 31.42
CA VAL A 104 36.37 -17.62 31.50
C VAL A 104 37.88 -17.28 31.42
N ALA A 105 38.26 -16.30 30.58
CA ALA A 105 39.64 -15.83 30.48
C ALA A 105 40.14 -15.21 31.80
N HIS A 106 39.30 -14.42 32.48
CA HIS A 106 39.62 -13.91 33.82
C HIS A 106 39.73 -15.02 34.86
N GLN A 107 38.80 -15.99 34.87
CA GLN A 107 38.90 -17.16 35.78
C GLN A 107 40.16 -17.97 35.53
N LEU A 108 40.59 -18.13 34.29
CA LEU A 108 41.79 -18.85 33.91
C LEU A 108 43.07 -18.14 34.39
N ALA A 109 43.06 -16.76 34.36
CA ALA A 109 44.19 -15.97 34.87
C ALA A 109 44.38 -16.09 36.39
N ASP A 110 43.28 -16.30 37.13
CA ASP A 110 43.29 -16.44 38.59
C ASP A 110 43.44 -17.91 39.05
N ALA A 111 43.29 -18.88 38.15
CA ALA A 111 43.36 -20.30 38.47
C ALA A 111 44.84 -20.81 38.58
N PRO A 112 45.09 -21.88 39.33
CA PRO A 112 46.39 -22.57 39.31
C PRO A 112 46.73 -23.04 37.89
N HIS A 113 48.02 -22.89 37.49
CA HIS A 113 48.47 -23.20 36.12
C HIS A 113 48.43 -24.70 35.75
N GLU A 114 48.15 -25.60 36.68
CA GLU A 114 48.04 -27.04 36.46
C GLU A 114 46.91 -27.63 37.31
N GLY A 115 46.19 -28.62 36.76
CA GLY A 115 45.16 -29.36 37.47
C GLY A 115 43.81 -29.46 36.71
N PRO A 116 42.89 -30.29 37.20
CA PRO A 116 41.64 -30.59 36.50
C PRO A 116 40.73 -29.35 36.32
N GLU A 117 40.84 -28.35 37.17
CA GLU A 117 40.11 -27.09 37.08
C GLU A 117 40.62 -26.21 35.92
N HIS A 118 41.96 -26.12 35.77
CA HIS A 118 42.59 -25.44 34.64
C HIS A 118 42.21 -26.08 33.30
N ASP A 119 42.26 -27.42 33.22
CA ASP A 119 41.92 -28.17 32.01
C ASP A 119 40.43 -27.98 31.61
N ALA A 120 39.56 -27.92 32.60
CA ALA A 120 38.12 -27.65 32.37
C ALA A 120 37.87 -26.22 31.84
N LEU A 121 38.55 -25.20 32.42
CA LEU A 121 38.47 -23.81 31.96
C LEU A 121 39.03 -23.64 30.54
N MET A 122 40.18 -24.26 30.24
CA MET A 122 40.76 -24.27 28.89
C MET A 122 39.84 -24.92 27.87
N SER A 123 39.22 -26.06 28.21
CA SER A 123 38.24 -26.72 27.33
C SER A 123 37.03 -25.84 27.05
N ARG A 124 36.53 -25.15 28.09
CA ARG A 124 35.39 -24.20 27.94
C ARG A 124 35.78 -22.98 27.10
N MET A 125 36.97 -22.41 27.30
CA MET A 125 37.49 -21.30 26.52
C MET A 125 37.61 -21.66 25.04
N ASN A 126 38.17 -22.82 24.72
CA ASN A 126 38.29 -23.33 23.35
C ASN A 126 36.91 -23.53 22.69
N ALA A 127 35.94 -24.06 23.43
CA ALA A 127 34.58 -24.22 22.94
C ALA A 127 33.89 -22.86 22.63
N LEU A 128 34.05 -21.88 23.53
CA LEU A 128 33.56 -20.52 23.35
C LEU A 128 34.24 -19.82 22.15
N GLN A 129 35.56 -19.96 22.03
CA GLN A 129 36.32 -19.43 20.90
C GLN A 129 35.83 -20.02 19.58
N SER A 130 35.65 -21.33 19.50
CA SER A 130 35.11 -21.97 18.29
C SER A 130 33.71 -21.47 17.95
N SER A 131 32.88 -21.22 18.96
CA SER A 131 31.54 -20.64 18.76
C SER A 131 31.60 -19.18 18.28
N LEU A 132 32.52 -18.37 18.83
CA LEU A 132 32.74 -16.98 18.40
C LEU A 132 33.27 -16.89 16.97
N ASP A 133 34.19 -17.80 16.59
CA ASP A 133 34.72 -17.87 15.22
C ASP A 133 33.66 -18.30 14.23
N THR A 134 32.82 -19.28 14.58
CA THR A 134 31.75 -19.78 13.71
C THR A 134 30.66 -18.73 13.46
N THR A 135 30.35 -17.92 14.49
CA THR A 135 29.29 -16.88 14.41
C THR A 135 29.80 -15.50 14.00
N ASP A 136 31.13 -15.36 13.71
CA ASP A 136 31.79 -14.06 13.45
C ASP A 136 31.44 -13.00 14.53
N ALA A 137 31.38 -13.45 15.79
CA ALA A 137 30.92 -12.61 16.88
C ALA A 137 31.97 -11.55 17.29
N TRP A 138 33.27 -11.76 16.98
CA TRP A 138 34.34 -10.79 17.23
C TRP A 138 34.10 -9.44 16.56
N ASN A 139 33.46 -9.43 15.38
CA ASN A 139 33.24 -8.25 14.55
C ASN A 139 31.87 -7.59 14.77
N TRP A 140 31.17 -7.90 15.87
CA TRP A 140 29.79 -7.44 16.08
C TRP A 140 29.63 -5.91 15.96
N GLN A 141 30.58 -5.12 16.52
CA GLN A 141 30.54 -3.65 16.44
C GLN A 141 30.62 -3.16 14.99
N THR A 142 31.54 -3.74 14.22
CA THR A 142 31.69 -3.41 12.79
C THR A 142 30.45 -3.79 12.00
N ARG A 143 29.84 -4.93 12.30
CA ARG A 143 28.56 -5.35 11.68
C ARG A 143 27.44 -4.36 11.98
N VAL A 144 27.29 -3.91 13.23
CA VAL A 144 26.31 -2.89 13.62
C VAL A 144 26.57 -1.58 12.86
N ALA A 145 27.81 -1.07 12.88
CA ALA A 145 28.18 0.16 12.20
C ALA A 145 27.92 0.10 10.68
N THR A 146 28.29 -1.01 10.04
CA THR A 146 28.05 -1.24 8.61
C THR A 146 26.55 -1.29 8.31
N THR A 147 25.75 -1.98 9.13
CA THR A 147 24.29 -2.05 8.95
C THR A 147 23.65 -0.68 9.11
N LEU A 148 24.05 0.11 10.11
CA LEU A 148 23.59 1.46 10.31
C LEU A 148 23.90 2.37 9.11
N GLN A 149 25.13 2.26 8.58
CA GLN A 149 25.54 3.01 7.39
C GLN A 149 24.72 2.62 6.14
N GLN A 150 24.49 1.32 5.91
CA GLN A 150 23.70 0.82 4.79
C GLN A 150 22.24 1.32 4.82
N ILE A 151 21.68 1.45 6.04
CA ILE A 151 20.28 1.89 6.22
C ILE A 151 20.19 3.42 6.36
N GLY A 152 21.33 4.11 6.47
CA GLY A 152 21.37 5.58 6.63
C GLY A 152 20.87 6.04 8.00
N LEU A 153 21.22 5.33 9.07
CA LEU A 153 20.86 5.64 10.44
C LEU A 153 22.06 6.19 11.21
N ASP A 154 21.81 7.21 12.04
CA ASP A 154 22.76 7.71 13.01
C ASP A 154 22.65 6.90 14.32
N GLY A 155 23.73 6.25 14.71
CA GLY A 155 23.78 5.36 15.88
C GLY A 155 23.64 6.10 17.22
N ASP A 156 24.01 7.37 17.29
CA ASP A 156 24.06 8.14 18.54
C ASP A 156 22.69 8.72 18.96
N VAL A 157 21.70 8.69 18.03
CA VAL A 157 20.36 9.20 18.29
C VAL A 157 19.63 8.28 19.27
N ARG A 158 18.90 8.85 20.24
CA ARG A 158 18.05 8.07 21.16
C ARG A 158 16.79 7.57 20.47
N SER A 159 16.40 6.34 20.74
CA SER A 159 15.24 5.68 20.12
C SER A 159 13.92 6.40 20.41
N GLY A 160 13.80 7.05 21.58
CA GLY A 160 12.63 7.83 21.96
C GLY A 160 12.38 9.08 21.10
N ALA A 161 13.44 9.65 20.49
CA ALA A 161 13.35 10.84 19.62
C ALA A 161 12.97 10.50 18.18
N LEU A 162 12.87 9.21 17.82
CA LEU A 162 12.63 8.77 16.45
C LEU A 162 11.15 8.86 16.06
N SER A 163 10.91 9.25 14.81
CA SER A 163 9.60 9.12 14.18
C SER A 163 9.20 7.64 14.01
N GLY A 164 7.90 7.36 13.81
CA GLY A 164 7.41 5.99 13.58
C GLY A 164 8.11 5.28 12.41
N GLY A 165 8.34 5.99 11.31
CA GLY A 165 9.07 5.45 10.16
C GLY A 165 10.54 5.15 10.47
N MET A 166 11.21 6.04 11.23
CA MET A 166 12.59 5.78 11.67
C MET A 166 12.68 4.59 12.64
N LYS A 167 11.70 4.42 13.54
CA LYS A 167 11.63 3.24 14.41
C LYS A 167 11.54 1.94 13.60
N LYS A 168 10.77 1.93 12.51
CA LYS A 168 10.71 0.76 11.60
C LYS A 168 12.04 0.50 10.90
N ARG A 169 12.74 1.54 10.45
CA ARG A 169 14.10 1.39 9.90
C ARG A 169 15.07 0.78 10.92
N VAL A 170 15.01 1.22 12.17
CA VAL A 170 15.82 0.66 13.27
C VAL A 170 15.46 -0.81 13.55
N ALA A 171 14.16 -1.16 13.55
CA ALA A 171 13.73 -2.55 13.70
C ALA A 171 14.27 -3.45 12.59
N LEU A 172 14.24 -2.94 11.36
CA LEU A 172 14.78 -3.66 10.21
C LEU A 172 16.31 -3.78 10.29
N ALA A 173 17.02 -2.72 10.72
CA ALA A 173 18.46 -2.77 10.98
C ALA A 173 18.80 -3.83 12.02
N ARG A 174 18.04 -3.88 13.15
CA ARG A 174 18.18 -4.91 14.18
C ARG A 174 17.95 -6.33 13.64
N ALA A 175 17.03 -6.49 12.70
CA ALA A 175 16.77 -7.77 12.06
C ALA A 175 17.90 -8.18 11.09
N LEU A 176 18.39 -7.23 10.28
CA LEU A 176 19.37 -7.49 9.23
C LEU A 176 20.79 -7.67 9.75
N VAL A 177 21.13 -7.06 10.90
CA VAL A 177 22.46 -7.23 11.51
C VAL A 177 22.74 -8.68 11.88
N VAL A 178 21.69 -9.48 12.09
CA VAL A 178 21.78 -10.93 12.36
C VAL A 178 22.12 -11.73 11.09
N GLN A 179 21.90 -11.16 9.89
CA GLN A 179 22.00 -11.83 8.59
C GLN A 179 21.10 -13.09 8.51
N PRO A 180 19.77 -12.94 8.66
CA PRO A 180 18.87 -14.07 8.75
C PRO A 180 18.75 -14.81 7.42
N ASP A 181 18.53 -16.14 7.49
CA ASP A 181 18.15 -16.96 6.33
C ASP A 181 16.68 -16.73 5.93
N VAL A 182 15.84 -16.44 6.94
CA VAL A 182 14.43 -16.12 6.76
C VAL A 182 14.08 -14.84 7.51
N LEU A 183 13.50 -13.88 6.79
CA LEU A 183 13.02 -12.62 7.32
C LEU A 183 11.48 -12.57 7.22
N LEU A 184 10.84 -12.37 8.37
CA LEU A 184 9.39 -12.27 8.49
C LEU A 184 9.02 -10.83 8.84
N LEU A 185 8.20 -10.18 7.98
CA LEU A 185 7.81 -8.78 8.16
C LEU A 185 6.29 -8.66 8.29
N ASP A 186 5.82 -8.07 9.38
CA ASP A 186 4.39 -7.81 9.61
C ASP A 186 4.09 -6.34 9.38
N GLU A 187 3.36 -6.02 8.30
CA GLU A 187 2.98 -4.67 7.84
C GLU A 187 4.15 -3.66 7.85
N PRO A 188 5.25 -3.94 7.13
CA PRO A 188 6.43 -3.10 7.16
C PRO A 188 6.22 -1.72 6.52
N THR A 189 5.23 -1.58 5.64
CA THR A 189 4.91 -0.34 4.91
C THR A 189 4.09 0.67 5.70
N ASN A 190 3.36 0.23 6.75
CA ASN A 190 2.50 1.12 7.55
C ASN A 190 3.32 2.26 8.18
N HIS A 191 2.79 3.48 8.15
CA HIS A 191 3.39 4.70 8.68
C HIS A 191 4.71 5.13 8.01
N LEU A 192 5.15 4.47 6.93
CA LEU A 192 6.25 4.93 6.09
C LEU A 192 5.72 5.95 5.08
N ASP A 193 6.50 6.98 4.81
CA ASP A 193 6.26 7.87 3.67
C ASP A 193 6.76 7.24 2.35
N PHE A 194 6.47 7.88 1.23
CA PHE A 194 6.83 7.35 -0.09
C PHE A 194 8.33 7.08 -0.27
N GLU A 195 9.19 7.92 0.31
CA GLU A 195 10.64 7.71 0.28
C GLU A 195 11.03 6.49 1.12
N GLY A 196 10.42 6.33 2.29
CA GLY A 196 10.61 5.17 3.16
C GLY A 196 10.15 3.87 2.50
N ILE A 197 9.00 3.88 1.82
CA ILE A 197 8.49 2.71 1.09
C ILE A 197 9.42 2.38 -0.08
N ARG A 198 9.83 3.37 -0.88
CA ARG A 198 10.75 3.16 -2.00
C ARG A 198 12.10 2.60 -1.55
N TRP A 199 12.66 3.15 -0.49
CA TRP A 199 13.88 2.63 0.11
C TRP A 199 13.73 1.16 0.57
N LEU A 200 12.60 0.84 1.22
CA LEU A 200 12.32 -0.53 1.67
C LEU A 200 12.19 -1.51 0.49
N GLU A 201 11.49 -1.11 -0.58
CA GLU A 201 11.38 -1.88 -1.82
C GLU A 201 12.76 -2.23 -2.40
N GLU A 202 13.62 -1.21 -2.56
CA GLU A 202 14.97 -1.37 -3.10
C GLU A 202 15.83 -2.29 -2.23
N LEU A 203 15.74 -2.13 -0.92
CA LEU A 203 16.45 -2.98 0.04
C LEU A 203 16.01 -4.44 -0.08
N LEU A 204 14.70 -4.71 0.02
CA LEU A 204 14.17 -6.08 0.05
C LEU A 204 14.37 -6.84 -1.28
N VAL A 205 14.39 -6.14 -2.41
CA VAL A 205 14.68 -6.75 -3.72
C VAL A 205 16.14 -7.21 -3.82
N THR A 206 17.07 -6.53 -3.14
CA THR A 206 18.51 -6.89 -3.16
C THR A 206 18.87 -8.03 -2.21
N LEU A 207 18.02 -8.30 -1.21
CA LEU A 207 18.26 -9.37 -0.24
C LEU A 207 18.13 -10.76 -0.89
N ARG A 208 19.03 -11.67 -0.48
CA ARG A 208 19.00 -13.08 -0.91
C ARG A 208 18.36 -14.01 0.14
N THR A 209 17.80 -13.46 1.19
CA THR A 209 17.09 -14.18 2.26
C THR A 209 15.72 -14.65 1.77
N GLY A 210 15.23 -15.77 2.33
CA GLY A 210 13.81 -16.12 2.21
C GLY A 210 12.96 -15.06 2.91
N LEU A 211 12.04 -14.41 2.18
CA LEU A 211 11.22 -13.32 2.71
C LEU A 211 9.75 -13.71 2.72
N LEU A 212 9.11 -13.59 3.87
CA LEU A 212 7.65 -13.65 4.00
C LEU A 212 7.17 -12.36 4.65
N PHE A 213 6.28 -11.65 3.97
CA PHE A 213 5.80 -10.38 4.47
C PHE A 213 4.29 -10.22 4.29
N ILE A 214 3.67 -9.54 5.24
CA ILE A 214 2.28 -9.11 5.18
C ILE A 214 2.27 -7.64 4.81
N THR A 215 1.48 -7.25 3.81
CA THR A 215 1.20 -5.84 3.53
C THR A 215 -0.11 -5.70 2.77
N HIS A 216 -0.71 -4.53 2.88
CA HIS A 216 -1.89 -4.12 2.12
C HIS A 216 -1.55 -3.15 0.98
N ASP A 217 -0.27 -2.75 0.86
CA ASP A 217 0.24 -1.93 -0.25
C ASP A 217 0.40 -2.78 -1.52
N ARG A 218 -0.49 -2.57 -2.47
CA ARG A 218 -0.56 -3.33 -3.73
C ARG A 218 0.64 -3.06 -4.64
N ALA A 219 1.11 -1.81 -4.69
CA ALA A 219 2.28 -1.43 -5.47
C ALA A 219 3.56 -2.06 -4.92
N PHE A 220 3.68 -2.11 -3.59
CA PHE A 220 4.78 -2.79 -2.90
C PHE A 220 4.76 -4.31 -3.18
N LEU A 221 3.58 -4.96 -3.08
CA LEU A 221 3.42 -6.37 -3.43
C LEU A 221 3.84 -6.65 -4.88
N ASP A 222 3.45 -5.77 -5.80
CA ASP A 222 3.74 -5.95 -7.23
C ASP A 222 5.24 -5.86 -7.53
N LYS A 223 5.97 -5.02 -6.80
CA LYS A 223 7.40 -4.80 -7.00
C LYS A 223 8.29 -5.81 -6.27
N VAL A 224 7.90 -6.22 -5.05
CA VAL A 224 8.76 -7.03 -4.18
C VAL A 224 8.44 -8.51 -4.28
N ALA A 225 7.15 -8.91 -4.35
CA ALA A 225 6.76 -10.30 -4.29
C ALA A 225 7.12 -11.09 -5.57
N THR A 226 7.61 -12.30 -5.37
CA THR A 226 7.78 -13.32 -6.44
C THR A 226 6.64 -14.34 -6.45
N ARG A 227 5.93 -14.43 -5.33
CA ARG A 227 4.75 -15.28 -5.13
C ARG A 227 3.81 -14.62 -4.14
N ILE A 228 2.51 -14.70 -4.41
CA ILE A 228 1.46 -14.27 -3.48
C ILE A 228 0.82 -15.51 -2.87
N VAL A 229 0.60 -15.46 -1.56
CA VAL A 229 -0.18 -16.45 -0.82
C VAL A 229 -1.38 -15.76 -0.22
N ASP A 230 -2.57 -16.22 -0.59
CA ASP A 230 -3.84 -15.69 -0.12
C ASP A 230 -4.40 -16.58 0.99
N LEU A 231 -4.57 -16.02 2.19
CA LEU A 231 -5.21 -16.69 3.31
C LEU A 231 -6.71 -16.38 3.27
N ASP A 232 -7.47 -17.25 2.65
CA ASP A 232 -8.93 -17.17 2.55
C ASP A 232 -9.60 -18.34 3.31
N ARG A 233 -10.44 -18.01 4.27
CA ARG A 233 -11.27 -18.97 5.04
C ARG A 233 -10.46 -20.09 5.72
N GLY A 234 -9.27 -19.76 6.20
CA GLY A 234 -8.36 -20.70 6.86
C GLY A 234 -7.47 -21.51 5.91
N ARG A 235 -7.64 -21.41 4.59
CA ARG A 235 -6.84 -22.08 3.58
C ARG A 235 -5.84 -21.15 2.95
N LEU A 236 -4.65 -21.66 2.65
CA LEU A 236 -3.60 -20.95 1.97
C LEU A 236 -3.60 -21.31 0.48
N LEU A 237 -3.89 -20.32 -0.36
CA LEU A 237 -3.87 -20.45 -1.81
C LEU A 237 -2.64 -19.76 -2.37
N SER A 238 -1.81 -20.48 -3.12
CA SER A 238 -0.54 -19.98 -3.64
C SER A 238 -0.66 -19.59 -5.11
N TYR A 239 -0.23 -18.37 -5.44
CA TYR A 239 -0.25 -17.81 -6.78
C TYR A 239 1.16 -17.36 -7.16
N PRO A 240 1.83 -18.02 -8.13
CA PRO A 240 3.14 -17.58 -8.59
C PRO A 240 3.03 -16.27 -9.37
N GLY A 241 4.01 -15.38 -9.14
CA GLY A 241 4.07 -14.05 -9.73
C GLY A 241 3.78 -12.94 -8.74
N ASN A 242 3.66 -11.73 -9.25
CA ASN A 242 3.38 -10.51 -8.51
C ASN A 242 1.87 -10.30 -8.25
N TYR A 243 1.51 -9.16 -7.66
CA TYR A 243 0.12 -8.85 -7.33
C TYR A 243 -0.79 -8.74 -8.56
N THR A 244 -0.33 -8.15 -9.65
CA THR A 244 -1.07 -8.05 -10.93
C THR A 244 -1.40 -9.44 -11.49
N ALA A 245 -0.42 -10.37 -11.45
CA ALA A 245 -0.65 -11.75 -11.87
C ALA A 245 -1.64 -12.49 -10.95
N TYR A 246 -1.59 -12.23 -9.64
CA TYR A 246 -2.56 -12.74 -8.67
C TYR A 246 -3.98 -12.27 -8.99
N GLN A 247 -4.19 -10.95 -9.20
CA GLN A 247 -5.52 -10.40 -9.52
C GLN A 247 -6.14 -11.07 -10.74
N THR A 248 -5.36 -11.21 -11.82
CA THR A 248 -5.83 -11.86 -13.05
C THR A 248 -6.28 -13.30 -12.80
N ARG A 249 -5.47 -14.08 -12.06
CA ARG A 249 -5.79 -15.48 -11.76
C ARG A 249 -6.96 -15.62 -10.78
N LYS A 250 -7.03 -14.75 -9.78
CA LYS A 250 -8.14 -14.74 -8.81
C LYS A 250 -9.46 -14.42 -9.48
N ALA A 251 -9.49 -13.45 -10.41
CA ALA A 251 -10.68 -13.12 -11.19
C ALA A 251 -11.16 -14.34 -12.02
N GLN A 252 -10.24 -15.01 -12.71
CA GLN A 252 -10.57 -16.22 -13.47
C GLN A 252 -11.09 -17.36 -12.57
N GLN A 253 -10.45 -17.56 -11.41
CA GLN A 253 -10.88 -18.57 -10.44
C GLN A 253 -12.29 -18.28 -9.92
N LEU A 254 -12.58 -17.02 -9.55
CA LEU A 254 -13.91 -16.62 -9.07
C LEU A 254 -14.98 -16.82 -10.14
N GLU A 255 -14.68 -16.55 -11.41
CA GLU A 255 -15.61 -16.81 -12.52
C GLU A 255 -15.91 -18.30 -12.66
N ILE A 256 -14.88 -19.16 -12.58
CA ILE A 256 -15.04 -20.61 -12.62
C ILE A 256 -15.88 -21.10 -11.43
N GLU A 257 -15.56 -20.63 -10.21
CA GLU A 257 -16.31 -20.99 -9.00
C GLU A 257 -17.79 -20.57 -9.08
N GLN A 258 -18.09 -19.40 -9.64
CA GLN A 258 -19.46 -18.93 -9.85
C GLN A 258 -20.22 -19.83 -10.83
N VAL A 259 -19.58 -20.22 -11.94
CA VAL A 259 -20.18 -21.13 -12.93
C VAL A 259 -20.43 -22.51 -12.33
N GLU A 260 -19.48 -23.05 -11.56
CA GLU A 260 -19.61 -24.34 -10.89
C GLU A 260 -20.68 -24.29 -9.80
N ALA A 261 -20.74 -23.23 -9.00
CA ALA A 261 -21.76 -23.01 -8.00
C ALA A 261 -23.17 -22.93 -8.62
N ALA A 262 -23.32 -22.21 -9.73
CA ALA A 262 -24.59 -22.12 -10.44
C ALA A 262 -25.02 -23.47 -11.02
N LYS A 263 -24.09 -24.29 -11.56
CA LYS A 263 -24.36 -25.63 -12.03
C LYS A 263 -24.80 -26.56 -10.89
N PHE A 264 -24.11 -26.49 -9.76
CA PHE A 264 -24.41 -27.27 -8.57
C PHE A 264 -25.77 -26.92 -7.98
N ASP A 265 -26.07 -25.59 -7.83
CA ASP A 265 -27.37 -25.14 -7.33
C ASP A 265 -28.54 -25.57 -8.25
N LYS A 266 -28.30 -25.54 -9.57
CA LYS A 266 -29.27 -26.08 -10.53
C LYS A 266 -29.48 -27.56 -10.35
N LEU A 267 -28.42 -28.33 -10.14
CA LEU A 267 -28.50 -29.77 -9.89
C LEU A 267 -29.22 -30.08 -8.57
N LEU A 268 -28.87 -29.36 -7.50
CA LEU A 268 -29.52 -29.48 -6.20
C LEU A 268 -31.01 -29.17 -6.28
N ALA A 269 -31.38 -28.08 -6.97
CA ALA A 269 -32.80 -27.72 -7.18
C ALA A 269 -33.58 -28.84 -7.96
N GLN A 270 -32.94 -29.46 -8.95
CA GLN A 270 -33.55 -30.59 -9.68
C GLN A 270 -33.77 -31.82 -8.78
N GLU A 271 -32.80 -32.16 -7.94
CA GLU A 271 -32.90 -33.24 -6.97
C GLU A 271 -33.96 -32.96 -5.89
N GLU A 272 -34.08 -31.71 -5.44
CA GLU A 272 -35.13 -31.29 -4.49
C GLU A 272 -36.53 -31.38 -5.08
N VAL A 273 -36.72 -30.96 -6.35
CA VAL A 273 -37.99 -31.11 -7.07
C VAL A 273 -38.34 -32.58 -7.25
N TRP A 274 -37.34 -33.43 -7.54
CA TRP A 274 -37.56 -34.86 -7.70
C TRP A 274 -38.05 -35.51 -6.39
N ILE A 275 -37.50 -35.16 -5.24
CA ILE A 275 -37.96 -35.67 -3.92
C ILE A 275 -39.38 -35.20 -3.60
N ARG A 276 -39.72 -33.92 -3.91
CA ARG A 276 -41.08 -33.39 -3.66
C ARG A 276 -42.15 -33.99 -4.54
N LYS A 277 -41.81 -34.48 -5.75
CA LYS A 277 -42.76 -35.09 -6.71
C LYS A 277 -43.17 -36.52 -6.38
N GLY A 278 -42.73 -37.08 -5.27
CA GLY A 278 -43.28 -38.33 -4.71
C GLY A 278 -42.49 -39.57 -5.00
N VAL A 279 -42.12 -40.22 -3.92
CA VAL A 279 -41.47 -41.55 -3.88
C VAL A 279 -42.56 -42.61 -3.72
N GLU A 280 -43.51 -42.71 -4.65
CA GLU A 280 -44.56 -43.72 -4.49
C GLU A 280 -44.21 -45.11 -5.10
N ALA A 281 -43.11 -45.28 -5.83
CA ALA A 281 -42.96 -46.48 -6.60
C ALA A 281 -41.65 -47.29 -6.55
N ARG A 282 -40.58 -46.93 -5.79
CA ARG A 282 -39.36 -47.81 -5.69
C ARG A 282 -38.48 -47.52 -4.48
N ARG A 283 -38.74 -48.18 -3.34
CA ARG A 283 -38.03 -48.02 -2.07
C ARG A 283 -36.51 -48.24 -2.08
N THR A 284 -35.96 -49.12 -2.90
CA THR A 284 -34.54 -49.53 -2.81
C THR A 284 -33.57 -48.67 -3.65
N ARG A 285 -34.01 -48.03 -4.74
CA ARG A 285 -33.18 -47.08 -5.53
C ARG A 285 -33.17 -45.65 -5.00
N SER A 286 -34.06 -45.32 -4.07
CA SER A 286 -34.21 -43.97 -3.53
C SER A 286 -33.23 -43.65 -2.37
N VAL A 287 -32.76 -44.66 -1.62
CA VAL A 287 -31.91 -44.47 -0.43
C VAL A 287 -30.57 -43.84 -0.81
N GLY A 288 -29.90 -44.31 -1.85
CA GLY A 288 -28.63 -43.75 -2.31
C GLY A 288 -28.77 -42.33 -2.85
N ARG A 289 -29.90 -42.03 -3.50
CA ARG A 289 -30.16 -40.67 -4.05
C ARG A 289 -30.54 -39.66 -2.96
N ILE A 290 -31.25 -40.12 -1.91
CA ILE A 290 -31.53 -39.35 -0.71
C ILE A 290 -30.23 -39.05 0.05
N ALA A 291 -29.36 -40.04 0.23
CA ALA A 291 -28.05 -39.85 0.86
C ALA A 291 -27.22 -38.79 0.12
N ARG A 292 -27.17 -38.89 -1.22
CA ARG A 292 -26.50 -37.91 -2.07
C ARG A 292 -27.10 -36.51 -1.95
N LEU A 293 -28.42 -36.35 -1.83
CA LEU A 293 -29.05 -35.05 -1.61
C LEU A 293 -28.68 -34.45 -0.24
N VAL A 294 -28.64 -35.27 0.80
CA VAL A 294 -28.20 -34.84 2.14
C VAL A 294 -26.76 -34.39 2.08
N GLU A 295 -25.90 -35.15 1.40
CA GLU A 295 -24.50 -34.77 1.17
C GLU A 295 -24.38 -33.44 0.39
N MET A 296 -25.13 -33.28 -0.70
CA MET A 296 -25.18 -32.00 -1.46
C MET A 296 -25.72 -30.85 -0.64
N ARG A 297 -26.68 -31.04 0.26
CA ARG A 297 -27.16 -30.01 1.18
C ARG A 297 -26.11 -29.62 2.21
N ASN A 298 -25.39 -30.61 2.76
CA ASN A 298 -24.29 -30.37 3.68
C ASN A 298 -23.16 -29.59 2.98
N GLU A 299 -22.78 -30.03 1.77
CA GLU A 299 -21.80 -29.35 0.93
C GLU A 299 -22.21 -27.90 0.63
N ARG A 300 -23.50 -27.64 0.33
CA ARG A 300 -24.02 -26.28 0.17
C ARG A 300 -23.99 -25.47 1.46
N ALA A 301 -24.31 -26.10 2.61
CA ALA A 301 -24.28 -25.44 3.92
C ALA A 301 -22.85 -25.12 4.37
N GLU A 302 -21.88 -25.96 4.02
CA GLU A 302 -20.46 -25.76 4.29
C GLU A 302 -19.82 -24.71 3.36
N ARG A 303 -20.45 -24.40 2.22
CA ARG A 303 -20.00 -23.32 1.34
C ARG A 303 -20.02 -22.00 2.10
N ARG A 304 -18.85 -21.52 2.43
CA ARG A 304 -18.66 -20.17 2.93
C ARG A 304 -18.83 -19.22 1.74
N ASN A 305 -20.00 -18.59 1.61
CA ASN A 305 -20.32 -17.71 0.48
C ASN A 305 -19.27 -16.61 0.34
N VAL A 306 -18.81 -16.38 -0.91
CA VAL A 306 -18.13 -15.15 -1.28
C VAL A 306 -19.12 -14.03 -1.08
N GLN A 307 -18.85 -13.10 -0.18
CA GLN A 307 -19.66 -11.89 -0.04
C GLN A 307 -19.49 -11.07 -1.33
N GLY A 308 -20.58 -10.91 -2.07
CA GLY A 308 -20.55 -10.29 -3.39
C GLY A 308 -20.22 -8.79 -3.34
N ASN A 309 -19.81 -8.25 -4.48
CA ASN A 309 -19.70 -6.80 -4.70
C ASN A 309 -21.08 -6.17 -4.58
N VAL A 310 -21.22 -5.18 -3.75
CA VAL A 310 -22.48 -4.46 -3.51
C VAL A 310 -22.38 -3.09 -4.15
N LYS A 311 -23.42 -2.69 -4.91
CA LYS A 311 -23.55 -1.29 -5.37
C LYS A 311 -24.01 -0.46 -4.17
N LEU A 312 -23.16 0.46 -3.75
CA LEU A 312 -23.40 1.36 -2.64
C LEU A 312 -23.88 2.73 -3.15
N ASP A 313 -25.02 3.19 -2.61
CA ASP A 313 -25.39 4.60 -2.69
C ASP A 313 -24.74 5.36 -1.52
N VAL A 314 -23.93 6.36 -1.83
CA VAL A 314 -23.23 7.19 -0.84
C VAL A 314 -24.10 8.39 -0.46
N GLY A 315 -24.22 8.66 0.86
CA GLY A 315 -24.98 9.79 1.38
C GLY A 315 -24.36 11.13 0.96
N GLN A 316 -25.15 11.92 0.20
CA GLN A 316 -24.77 13.29 -0.18
C GLN A 316 -25.43 14.26 0.80
N GLY A 317 -24.64 15.16 1.40
CA GLY A 317 -25.16 16.31 2.14
C GLY A 317 -25.81 17.34 1.23
N GLU A 318 -26.43 18.38 1.82
CA GLU A 318 -26.85 19.56 1.05
C GLU A 318 -25.67 20.13 0.27
N ARG A 319 -25.90 20.56 -0.97
CA ARG A 319 -24.84 21.06 -1.85
C ARG A 319 -24.13 22.26 -1.21
N SER A 320 -22.81 22.16 -1.03
CA SER A 320 -21.97 23.30 -0.64
C SER A 320 -21.99 24.42 -1.69
N GLY A 321 -21.49 25.59 -1.34
CA GLY A 321 -21.17 26.63 -2.30
C GLY A 321 -20.27 26.11 -3.42
N LYS A 322 -20.11 26.87 -4.52
CA LYS A 322 -19.25 26.46 -5.64
C LYS A 322 -17.77 26.38 -5.25
N ILE A 323 -17.35 27.27 -4.32
CA ILE A 323 -16.01 27.28 -3.71
C ILE A 323 -16.13 26.68 -2.32
N VAL A 324 -15.32 25.68 -2.01
CA VAL A 324 -15.19 25.07 -0.67
C VAL A 324 -14.16 25.83 0.16
N SER A 325 -13.02 26.17 -0.44
CA SER A 325 -11.99 26.97 0.22
C SER A 325 -11.13 27.70 -0.82
N GLU A 326 -10.73 28.92 -0.49
CA GLU A 326 -9.82 29.75 -1.27
C GLU A 326 -8.71 30.27 -0.36
N LEU A 327 -7.47 29.92 -0.68
CA LEU A 327 -6.27 30.33 0.02
C LEU A 327 -5.52 31.31 -0.87
N THR A 328 -5.11 32.45 -0.33
CA THR A 328 -4.32 33.47 -1.06
C THR A 328 -3.09 33.82 -0.24
N ASP A 329 -1.91 33.52 -0.79
CA ASP A 329 -0.58 33.85 -0.25
C ASP A 329 -0.42 33.43 1.23
N VAL A 330 -0.97 32.27 1.59
CA VAL A 330 -0.97 31.78 2.97
C VAL A 330 0.40 31.30 3.41
N THR A 331 0.82 31.74 4.58
CA THR A 331 2.07 31.28 5.22
C THR A 331 1.78 30.82 6.64
N LYS A 332 2.40 29.69 7.05
CA LYS A 332 2.32 29.16 8.41
C LYS A 332 3.68 28.71 8.91
N LYS A 333 4.04 29.14 10.12
CA LYS A 333 5.30 28.82 10.78
C LYS A 333 5.05 28.26 12.19
N TYR A 334 5.92 27.36 12.61
CA TYR A 334 6.02 26.91 14.01
C TYR A 334 7.45 27.14 14.49
N GLY A 335 7.64 28.18 15.30
CA GLY A 335 8.95 28.66 15.68
C GLY A 335 9.74 29.12 14.44
N GLU A 336 10.93 28.58 14.23
CA GLU A 336 11.77 28.89 13.06
C GLU A 336 11.40 28.07 11.81
N ARG A 337 10.58 27.03 11.96
CA ARG A 337 10.24 26.13 10.86
C ARG A 337 9.04 26.67 10.08
N THR A 338 9.24 26.98 8.81
CA THR A 338 8.16 27.29 7.87
C THR A 338 7.53 25.99 7.34
N ILE A 339 6.23 25.83 7.55
CA ILE A 339 5.46 24.64 7.14
C ILE A 339 4.72 24.88 5.83
N VAL A 340 4.19 26.09 5.66
CA VAL A 340 3.57 26.53 4.41
C VAL A 340 4.11 27.92 4.11
N ASP A 341 4.59 28.16 2.90
CA ASP A 341 5.20 29.39 2.44
C ASP A 341 4.53 29.90 1.17
N ASN A 342 3.84 31.03 1.30
CA ASN A 342 3.19 31.74 0.19
C ASN A 342 2.36 30.84 -0.73
N PHE A 343 1.49 30.02 -0.15
CA PHE A 343 0.68 29.07 -0.89
C PHE A 343 -0.67 29.68 -1.30
N THR A 344 -1.01 29.54 -2.58
CA THR A 344 -2.29 29.98 -3.16
C THR A 344 -2.95 28.80 -3.86
N ALA A 345 -4.20 28.52 -3.51
CA ALA A 345 -4.99 27.44 -4.11
C ALA A 345 -6.48 27.68 -3.93
N THR A 346 -7.29 27.08 -4.81
CA THR A 346 -8.75 27.12 -4.73
C THR A 346 -9.28 25.68 -4.79
N VAL A 347 -10.04 25.28 -3.77
CA VAL A 347 -10.74 24.00 -3.73
C VAL A 347 -12.20 24.24 -4.08
N MET A 348 -12.66 23.60 -5.16
CA MET A 348 -14.04 23.68 -5.61
C MET A 348 -14.85 22.48 -5.12
N ARG A 349 -16.16 22.60 -5.19
CA ARG A 349 -17.07 21.49 -4.92
C ARG A 349 -16.88 20.38 -5.95
N GLY A 350 -16.73 19.15 -5.47
CA GLY A 350 -16.54 17.96 -6.27
C GLY A 350 -15.08 17.64 -6.57
N ASP A 351 -14.12 18.51 -6.17
CA ASP A 351 -12.71 18.23 -6.31
C ASP A 351 -12.28 17.11 -5.35
N LYS A 352 -11.36 16.28 -5.81
CA LYS A 352 -10.73 15.21 -5.03
C LYS A 352 -9.24 15.45 -4.98
N PHE A 353 -8.76 16.05 -3.87
CA PHE A 353 -7.37 16.41 -3.67
C PHE A 353 -6.63 15.41 -2.80
N GLY A 354 -5.46 14.96 -3.30
CA GLY A 354 -4.48 14.21 -2.53
C GLY A 354 -3.40 15.12 -1.94
N PHE A 355 -2.88 14.76 -0.76
CA PHE A 355 -1.76 15.48 -0.13
C PHE A 355 -0.53 14.58 -0.12
N ILE A 356 0.52 14.98 -0.83
CA ILE A 356 1.77 14.25 -0.99
C ILE A 356 2.92 14.99 -0.30
N GLY A 357 3.74 14.26 0.44
CA GLY A 357 4.94 14.80 1.07
C GLY A 357 5.46 13.91 2.20
N PRO A 358 6.72 14.11 2.61
CA PRO A 358 7.31 13.34 3.69
C PRO A 358 6.56 13.51 5.02
N ASN A 359 6.81 12.61 5.95
CA ASN A 359 6.24 12.72 7.28
C ASN A 359 6.74 13.98 7.98
N GLY A 360 5.80 14.76 8.56
CA GLY A 360 6.12 16.06 9.17
C GLY A 360 6.28 17.21 8.19
N ALA A 361 5.98 17.05 6.90
CA ALA A 361 5.97 18.15 5.91
C ALA A 361 4.86 19.18 6.18
N GLY A 362 3.83 18.83 6.96
CA GLY A 362 2.72 19.73 7.28
C GLY A 362 1.43 19.43 6.53
N LYS A 363 1.23 18.19 6.04
CA LYS A 363 0.00 17.73 5.35
C LYS A 363 -1.25 18.08 6.17
N THR A 364 -1.30 17.64 7.43
CA THR A 364 -2.43 17.91 8.34
C THR A 364 -2.57 19.41 8.67
N THR A 365 -1.47 20.17 8.71
CA THR A 365 -1.50 21.62 8.91
C THR A 365 -2.16 22.33 7.74
N LEU A 366 -1.75 22.00 6.51
CA LEU A 366 -2.35 22.56 5.29
C LEU A 366 -3.83 22.19 5.18
N LEU A 367 -4.17 20.94 5.46
CA LEU A 367 -5.54 20.46 5.47
C LEU A 367 -6.42 21.26 6.46
N LYS A 368 -5.96 21.48 7.70
CA LYS A 368 -6.69 22.30 8.69
C LYS A 368 -6.83 23.76 8.28
N MET A 369 -5.85 24.33 7.55
CA MET A 369 -5.99 25.68 6.99
C MET A 369 -7.03 25.73 5.88
N ILE A 370 -7.06 24.75 4.97
CA ILE A 370 -8.07 24.65 3.91
C ILE A 370 -9.48 24.61 4.51
N LEU A 371 -9.65 23.92 5.63
CA LEU A 371 -10.94 23.81 6.33
C LEU A 371 -11.29 25.03 7.20
N GLY A 372 -10.34 25.97 7.34
CA GLY A 372 -10.52 27.15 8.19
C GLY A 372 -10.42 26.88 9.69
N GLU A 373 -9.96 25.68 10.10
CA GLU A 373 -9.76 25.31 11.50
C GLU A 373 -8.46 25.89 12.09
N LEU A 374 -7.51 26.22 11.23
CA LEU A 374 -6.24 26.81 11.61
C LEU A 374 -6.03 28.11 10.82
N ALA A 375 -5.86 29.21 11.55
CA ALA A 375 -5.56 30.49 10.90
C ALA A 375 -4.10 30.52 10.40
N PRO A 376 -3.83 31.05 9.20
CA PRO A 376 -2.49 31.32 8.72
C PRO A 376 -1.84 32.48 9.52
N ASP A 377 -0.52 32.57 9.49
CA ASP A 377 0.22 33.68 10.09
C ASP A 377 0.23 34.89 9.16
N SER A 378 0.17 34.67 7.85
CA SER A 378 -0.05 35.70 6.82
C SER A 378 -0.84 35.13 5.65
N GLY A 379 -1.43 36.00 4.83
CA GLY A 379 -2.34 35.65 3.77
C GLY A 379 -3.78 35.55 4.26
N THR A 380 -4.68 35.07 3.41
CA THR A 380 -6.10 34.94 3.70
C THR A 380 -6.64 33.58 3.32
N VAL A 381 -7.51 33.02 4.18
CA VAL A 381 -8.28 31.82 3.91
C VAL A 381 -9.75 32.18 3.94
N ARG A 382 -10.46 31.88 2.86
CA ARG A 382 -11.90 32.05 2.74
C ARG A 382 -12.57 30.71 2.60
N THR A 383 -13.37 30.34 3.59
CA THR A 383 -14.17 29.10 3.55
C THR A 383 -15.50 29.35 2.86
N GLY A 384 -15.97 28.38 2.10
CA GLY A 384 -17.26 28.41 1.40
C GLY A 384 -18.45 28.37 2.37
N THR A 385 -19.60 28.68 1.83
CA THR A 385 -20.86 28.61 2.58
C THR A 385 -21.41 27.17 2.59
N ASN A 386 -22.08 26.79 3.67
CA ASN A 386 -22.74 25.49 3.84
C ASN A 386 -21.81 24.27 3.74
N THR A 387 -20.57 24.42 4.24
CA THR A 387 -19.59 23.33 4.28
C THR A 387 -19.88 22.41 5.46
N GLN A 388 -20.20 21.14 5.17
CA GLN A 388 -20.41 20.08 6.16
C GLN A 388 -19.28 19.08 6.05
N VAL A 389 -18.34 19.16 7.00
CA VAL A 389 -17.12 18.34 7.00
C VAL A 389 -17.33 17.07 7.83
N ALA A 390 -16.94 15.91 7.28
CA ALA A 390 -16.85 14.67 8.02
C ALA A 390 -15.40 14.16 8.02
N TYR A 391 -14.88 13.92 9.22
CA TYR A 391 -13.54 13.38 9.45
C TYR A 391 -13.59 11.89 9.76
N PHE A 392 -12.83 11.11 9.02
CA PHE A 392 -12.73 9.67 9.24
C PHE A 392 -12.06 9.34 10.59
N ASP A 393 -10.97 10.01 10.91
CA ASP A 393 -10.17 9.72 12.10
C ASP A 393 -10.87 10.09 13.43
N GLN A 394 -11.60 11.21 13.44
CA GLN A 394 -12.41 11.59 14.63
C GLN A 394 -13.51 10.58 14.93
N MET A 395 -14.04 9.89 13.92
CA MET A 395 -15.06 8.86 14.12
C MET A 395 -14.50 7.60 14.76
N ARG A 396 -13.20 7.29 14.52
CA ARG A 396 -12.50 6.16 15.15
C ARG A 396 -12.41 6.31 16.66
N ALA A 397 -12.06 7.51 17.13
CA ALA A 397 -11.98 7.82 18.57
C ALA A 397 -13.34 7.81 19.30
N GLN A 398 -14.45 7.97 18.57
CA GLN A 398 -15.81 8.08 19.11
C GLN A 398 -16.62 6.78 19.02
N LEU A 399 -16.00 5.63 18.77
CA LEU A 399 -16.71 4.37 18.65
C LEU A 399 -17.02 3.82 20.02
N ASP A 400 -18.32 3.75 20.35
CA ASP A 400 -18.81 3.14 21.59
C ASP A 400 -18.83 1.61 21.42
N LEU A 401 -17.95 0.92 22.13
CA LEU A 401 -17.76 -0.52 22.01
C LEU A 401 -18.93 -1.36 22.51
N ASP A 402 -19.78 -0.81 23.33
CA ASP A 402 -20.93 -1.51 23.95
C ASP A 402 -22.21 -1.39 23.12
N LYS A 403 -22.29 -0.41 22.22
CA LYS A 403 -23.43 -0.27 21.30
C LYS A 403 -23.48 -1.37 20.26
N THR A 404 -24.71 -1.63 19.75
CA THR A 404 -24.89 -2.53 18.60
C THR A 404 -24.40 -1.85 17.30
N LEU A 405 -24.10 -2.65 16.27
CA LEU A 405 -23.74 -2.09 14.96
C LEU A 405 -24.86 -1.19 14.44
N ALA A 406 -26.11 -1.63 14.56
CA ALA A 406 -27.28 -0.88 14.11
C ALA A 406 -27.40 0.48 14.83
N ASP A 407 -27.26 0.51 16.16
CA ASP A 407 -27.31 1.75 16.94
C ASP A 407 -26.11 2.67 16.68
N THR A 408 -24.98 2.12 16.25
CA THR A 408 -23.80 2.90 15.87
C THR A 408 -24.02 3.68 14.58
N ILE A 409 -24.76 3.11 13.65
CA ILE A 409 -25.10 3.75 12.34
C ILE A 409 -26.28 4.69 12.53
N SER A 410 -27.38 4.24 13.14
CA SER A 410 -28.62 5.00 13.27
C SER A 410 -29.17 4.88 14.71
N PRO A 411 -28.72 5.75 15.63
CA PRO A 411 -29.14 5.70 17.04
C PRO A 411 -30.64 5.84 17.19
N GLY A 412 -31.29 4.80 17.74
CA GLY A 412 -32.73 4.80 18.04
C GLY A 412 -33.65 4.70 16.82
N SER A 413 -33.14 4.40 15.64
CA SER A 413 -33.94 4.22 14.40
C SER A 413 -33.51 2.96 13.66
N GLU A 414 -34.46 2.24 13.08
CA GLU A 414 -34.19 1.13 12.18
C GLU A 414 -33.90 1.57 10.74
N TRP A 415 -33.95 2.87 10.47
CA TRP A 415 -33.79 3.44 9.14
C TRP A 415 -32.65 4.43 9.10
N VAL A 416 -31.85 4.33 8.04
CA VAL A 416 -30.78 5.27 7.67
C VAL A 416 -31.26 6.04 6.44
N GLU A 417 -31.09 7.35 6.44
CA GLU A 417 -31.37 8.19 5.27
C GLU A 417 -30.05 8.45 4.51
N VAL A 418 -29.97 7.92 3.31
CA VAL A 418 -28.80 8.08 2.43
C VAL A 418 -29.31 8.68 1.11
N ASN A 419 -28.81 9.85 0.72
CA ASN A 419 -29.26 10.58 -0.48
C ASN A 419 -30.79 10.86 -0.54
N GLY A 420 -31.41 11.11 0.62
CA GLY A 420 -32.86 11.31 0.66
C GLY A 420 -33.67 10.01 0.53
N VAL A 421 -33.01 8.86 0.38
CA VAL A 421 -33.65 7.54 0.34
C VAL A 421 -33.54 6.88 1.72
N LYS A 422 -34.67 6.48 2.27
CA LYS A 422 -34.70 5.71 3.53
C LYS A 422 -34.39 4.26 3.27
N LYS A 423 -33.30 3.74 3.84
CA LYS A 423 -32.88 2.36 3.74
C LYS A 423 -32.88 1.72 5.14
N HIS A 424 -33.32 0.47 5.24
CA HIS A 424 -33.29 -0.25 6.52
C HIS A 424 -31.83 -0.49 6.95
N VAL A 425 -31.51 -0.25 8.23
CA VAL A 425 -30.13 -0.30 8.75
C VAL A 425 -29.43 -1.65 8.51
N MET A 426 -30.18 -2.76 8.59
CA MET A 426 -29.63 -4.08 8.29
C MET A 426 -29.24 -4.25 6.82
N SER A 427 -30.05 -3.70 5.90
CA SER A 427 -29.71 -3.70 4.46
C SER A 427 -28.50 -2.81 4.18
N TYR A 428 -28.44 -1.65 4.83
CA TYR A 428 -27.31 -0.73 4.74
C TYR A 428 -26.00 -1.37 5.27
N LEU A 429 -26.04 -2.03 6.43
CA LEU A 429 -24.90 -2.78 6.95
C LEU A 429 -24.49 -3.94 6.03
N GLY A 430 -25.45 -4.55 5.34
CA GLY A 430 -25.19 -5.57 4.34
C GLY A 430 -24.32 -5.05 3.18
N ASP A 431 -24.52 -3.78 2.78
CA ASP A 431 -23.70 -3.13 1.75
C ASP A 431 -22.22 -3.01 2.18
N PHE A 432 -21.95 -2.93 3.48
CA PHE A 432 -20.61 -2.95 4.07
C PHE A 432 -20.17 -4.36 4.50
N LEU A 433 -20.76 -5.39 3.90
CA LEU A 433 -20.39 -6.79 4.07
C LEU A 433 -20.61 -7.33 5.50
N PHE A 434 -21.57 -6.77 6.24
CA PHE A 434 -22.00 -7.33 7.51
C PHE A 434 -23.18 -8.28 7.31
N ALA A 435 -23.10 -9.49 7.87
CA ALA A 435 -24.23 -10.40 7.87
C ALA A 435 -25.38 -9.83 8.72
N PRO A 436 -26.67 -10.04 8.34
CA PRO A 436 -27.82 -9.50 9.08
C PRO A 436 -27.82 -9.86 10.56
N GLU A 437 -27.37 -11.06 10.92
CA GLU A 437 -27.28 -11.53 12.31
C GLU A 437 -26.30 -10.70 13.15
N ARG A 438 -25.28 -10.14 12.51
CA ARG A 438 -24.25 -9.31 13.15
C ARG A 438 -24.75 -7.90 13.48
N ALA A 439 -25.80 -7.41 12.84
CA ALA A 439 -26.32 -6.04 13.07
C ALA A 439 -26.68 -5.75 14.52
N ARG A 440 -27.07 -6.78 15.28
CA ARG A 440 -27.39 -6.69 16.72
C ARG A 440 -26.23 -7.01 17.65
N SER A 441 -25.06 -7.38 17.11
CA SER A 441 -23.87 -7.66 17.93
C SER A 441 -23.25 -6.35 18.44
N PRO A 442 -22.62 -6.36 19.64
CA PRO A 442 -21.92 -5.20 20.14
C PRO A 442 -20.61 -4.96 19.34
N VAL A 443 -20.23 -3.70 19.17
CA VAL A 443 -19.02 -3.29 18.43
C VAL A 443 -17.75 -3.95 18.98
N ARG A 444 -17.67 -4.20 20.28
CA ARG A 444 -16.52 -4.90 20.90
C ARG A 444 -16.27 -6.30 20.35
N SER A 445 -17.31 -6.96 19.78
CA SER A 445 -17.18 -8.30 19.19
C SER A 445 -16.57 -8.31 17.79
N LEU A 446 -16.32 -7.12 17.21
CA LEU A 446 -15.75 -6.97 15.89
C LEU A 446 -14.23 -7.05 15.91
N SER A 447 -13.66 -7.68 14.88
CA SER A 447 -12.24 -7.60 14.56
C SER A 447 -11.85 -6.15 14.17
N GLY A 448 -10.55 -5.83 14.15
CA GLY A 448 -10.06 -4.51 13.74
C GLY A 448 -10.57 -4.11 12.34
N GLY A 449 -10.47 -5.00 11.35
CA GLY A 449 -10.97 -4.74 10.00
C GLY A 449 -12.49 -4.57 9.91
N GLU A 450 -13.26 -5.33 10.69
CA GLU A 450 -14.72 -5.13 10.79
C GLU A 450 -15.07 -3.79 11.44
N ARG A 451 -14.31 -3.36 12.46
CA ARG A 451 -14.48 -2.01 13.05
C ARG A 451 -14.23 -0.91 12.05
N ASN A 452 -13.20 -1.04 11.25
CA ASN A 452 -12.90 -0.06 10.19
C ASN A 452 -14.01 -0.01 9.13
N ARG A 453 -14.55 -1.16 8.69
CA ARG A 453 -15.73 -1.19 7.81
C ARG A 453 -16.97 -0.55 8.45
N LEU A 454 -17.19 -0.76 9.74
CA LEU A 454 -18.29 -0.07 10.47
C LEU A 454 -18.08 1.44 10.53
N LEU A 455 -16.83 1.89 10.69
CA LEU A 455 -16.49 3.32 10.64
C LEU A 455 -16.76 3.93 9.26
N LEU A 456 -16.41 3.22 8.19
CA LEU A 456 -16.77 3.63 6.82
C LEU A 456 -18.29 3.72 6.65
N ALA A 457 -19.03 2.70 7.08
CA ALA A 457 -20.48 2.73 7.07
C ALA A 457 -21.05 3.94 7.83
N ARG A 458 -20.50 4.26 8.99
CA ARG A 458 -20.90 5.42 9.79
C ARG A 458 -20.52 6.76 9.12
N LEU A 459 -19.39 6.83 8.45
CA LEU A 459 -18.95 8.01 7.71
C LEU A 459 -19.94 8.35 6.58
N PHE A 460 -20.27 7.36 5.77
CA PHE A 460 -21.15 7.54 4.62
C PHE A 460 -22.66 7.59 4.97
N ALA A 461 -23.04 7.21 6.20
CA ALA A 461 -24.39 7.40 6.72
C ALA A 461 -24.69 8.86 7.12
N ARG A 462 -23.66 9.68 7.34
CA ARG A 462 -23.83 11.08 7.72
C ARG A 462 -23.89 11.98 6.49
N PRO A 463 -24.81 12.94 6.44
CA PRO A 463 -24.82 13.92 5.38
C PRO A 463 -23.57 14.81 5.49
N ALA A 464 -22.66 14.68 4.53
CA ALA A 464 -21.47 15.51 4.43
C ALA A 464 -21.28 15.91 2.95
N ASN A 465 -20.69 17.07 2.71
CA ASN A 465 -20.33 17.52 1.37
C ASN A 465 -18.82 17.72 1.20
N VAL A 466 -18.06 17.58 2.31
CA VAL A 466 -16.60 17.51 2.32
C VAL A 466 -16.17 16.35 3.19
N LEU A 467 -15.47 15.39 2.60
CA LEU A 467 -14.87 14.26 3.31
C LEU A 467 -13.38 14.51 3.52
N VAL A 468 -12.92 14.28 4.73
CA VAL A 468 -11.52 14.39 5.12
C VAL A 468 -11.05 13.03 5.61
N LEU A 469 -10.07 12.48 4.90
CA LEU A 469 -9.49 11.18 5.21
C LEU A 469 -7.97 11.38 5.44
N ASP A 470 -7.55 11.18 6.67
CA ASP A 470 -6.12 11.24 7.04
C ASP A 470 -5.63 9.81 7.27
N GLU A 471 -4.77 9.32 6.37
CA GLU A 471 -4.24 7.95 6.34
C GLU A 471 -5.31 6.84 6.50
N PRO A 472 -6.41 6.87 5.71
CA PRO A 472 -7.49 5.89 5.87
C PRO A 472 -7.08 4.48 5.48
N THR A 473 -5.99 4.34 4.73
CA THR A 473 -5.45 3.08 4.23
C THR A 473 -4.74 2.27 5.30
N ASN A 474 -4.29 2.92 6.38
CA ASN A 474 -3.68 2.22 7.51
C ASN A 474 -4.69 1.27 8.15
N ASP A 475 -4.27 0.03 8.39
CA ASP A 475 -5.07 -1.05 9.00
C ASP A 475 -6.30 -1.52 8.19
N LEU A 476 -6.48 -1.09 6.92
CA LEU A 476 -7.50 -1.63 6.03
C LEU A 476 -6.93 -2.81 5.24
N ASP A 477 -7.73 -3.88 5.09
CA ASP A 477 -7.39 -4.95 4.15
C ASP A 477 -7.70 -4.54 2.70
N ILE A 478 -7.11 -5.23 1.75
CA ILE A 478 -7.21 -4.90 0.31
C ILE A 478 -8.68 -4.81 -0.14
N GLN A 479 -9.54 -5.73 0.34
CA GLN A 479 -10.97 -5.71 -0.04
C GLN A 479 -11.71 -4.48 0.50
N THR A 480 -11.37 -4.06 1.72
CA THR A 480 -11.95 -2.84 2.31
C THR A 480 -11.41 -1.59 1.64
N LEU A 481 -10.13 -1.61 1.19
CA LEU A 481 -9.54 -0.53 0.39
C LEU A 481 -10.24 -0.40 -0.97
N GLU A 482 -10.46 -1.49 -1.67
CA GLU A 482 -11.20 -1.50 -2.96
C GLU A 482 -12.62 -0.95 -2.79
N LEU A 483 -13.31 -1.36 -1.72
CA LEU A 483 -14.63 -0.81 -1.40
C LEU A 483 -14.58 0.70 -1.15
N LEU A 484 -13.58 1.19 -0.40
CA LEU A 484 -13.41 2.62 -0.11
C LEU A 484 -13.09 3.41 -1.39
N GLU A 485 -12.28 2.87 -2.30
CA GLU A 485 -11.99 3.46 -3.60
C GLU A 485 -13.28 3.64 -4.43
N GLU A 486 -14.08 2.58 -4.51
CA GLU A 486 -15.35 2.61 -5.24
C GLU A 486 -16.29 3.68 -4.65
N LEU A 487 -16.45 3.71 -3.33
CA LEU A 487 -17.27 4.70 -2.64
C LEU A 487 -16.81 6.14 -2.85
N LEU A 488 -15.49 6.38 -2.79
CA LEU A 488 -14.93 7.71 -2.98
C LEU A 488 -14.97 8.14 -4.45
N THR A 489 -14.89 7.20 -5.38
CA THR A 489 -14.98 7.48 -6.82
C THR A 489 -16.40 7.90 -7.19
N ASP A 490 -17.42 7.27 -6.60
CA ASP A 490 -18.85 7.58 -6.84
C ASP A 490 -19.34 8.78 -6.00
N TYR A 491 -18.53 9.29 -5.08
CA TYR A 491 -18.92 10.41 -4.22
C TYR A 491 -18.85 11.74 -4.97
N ASP A 492 -19.98 12.45 -5.09
CA ASP A 492 -20.08 13.75 -5.78
C ASP A 492 -19.59 14.95 -4.95
N GLY A 493 -19.30 14.76 -3.66
CA GLY A 493 -18.76 15.79 -2.77
C GLY A 493 -17.26 15.98 -2.95
N THR A 494 -16.71 16.93 -2.20
CA THR A 494 -15.28 17.21 -2.18
C THR A 494 -14.56 16.24 -1.26
N VAL A 495 -13.42 15.71 -1.70
CA VAL A 495 -12.58 14.78 -0.95
C VAL A 495 -11.20 15.41 -0.70
N LEU A 496 -10.77 15.44 0.55
CA LEU A 496 -9.43 15.83 0.95
C LEU A 496 -8.75 14.61 1.56
N LEU A 497 -7.76 14.06 0.86
CA LEU A 497 -7.16 12.75 1.15
C LEU A 497 -5.68 12.88 1.44
N VAL A 498 -5.26 12.50 2.64
CA VAL A 498 -3.85 12.23 2.97
C VAL A 498 -3.67 10.73 2.94
N SER A 499 -2.80 10.22 2.06
CA SER A 499 -2.47 8.79 2.00
C SER A 499 -1.07 8.56 1.48
N HIS A 500 -0.47 7.47 1.91
CA HIS A 500 0.79 6.94 1.40
C HIS A 500 0.60 5.73 0.47
N ASP A 501 -0.63 5.35 0.16
CA ASP A 501 -0.94 4.34 -0.86
C ASP A 501 -1.01 4.99 -2.25
N ARG A 502 -0.06 4.61 -3.12
CA ARG A 502 0.09 5.17 -4.47
C ARG A 502 -1.11 4.86 -5.35
N GLN A 503 -1.54 3.59 -5.34
CA GLN A 503 -2.64 3.14 -6.17
C GLN A 503 -3.98 3.72 -5.71
N PHE A 504 -4.15 3.87 -4.40
CA PHE A 504 -5.33 4.53 -3.83
C PHE A 504 -5.43 5.99 -4.27
N LEU A 505 -4.31 6.74 -4.27
CA LEU A 505 -4.27 8.11 -4.79
C LEU A 505 -4.60 8.13 -6.29
N ASP A 506 -3.95 7.29 -7.10
CA ASP A 506 -4.19 7.24 -8.55
C ASP A 506 -5.65 6.93 -8.91
N ASN A 507 -6.34 6.09 -8.11
CA ASN A 507 -7.71 5.69 -8.37
C ASN A 507 -8.76 6.73 -7.91
N VAL A 508 -8.45 7.54 -6.90
CA VAL A 508 -9.45 8.40 -6.23
C VAL A 508 -9.30 9.88 -6.57
N VAL A 509 -8.06 10.41 -6.61
CA VAL A 509 -7.87 11.86 -6.67
C VAL A 509 -7.76 12.39 -8.10
N THR A 510 -8.20 13.65 -8.28
CA THR A 510 -8.11 14.36 -9.57
C THR A 510 -6.91 15.29 -9.63
N SER A 511 -6.42 15.74 -8.47
CA SER A 511 -5.25 16.61 -8.33
C SER A 511 -4.57 16.35 -7.00
N VAL A 512 -3.30 16.72 -6.89
CA VAL A 512 -2.55 16.57 -5.65
C VAL A 512 -1.86 17.87 -5.23
N PHE A 513 -1.81 18.13 -3.94
CA PHE A 513 -0.94 19.13 -3.33
C PHE A 513 0.32 18.43 -2.84
N ALA A 514 1.46 18.71 -3.49
CA ALA A 514 2.72 18.09 -3.16
C ALA A 514 3.66 19.07 -2.47
N SER A 515 4.37 18.60 -1.45
CA SER A 515 5.41 19.36 -0.75
C SER A 515 6.74 19.25 -1.50
N GLU A 516 7.27 20.37 -1.95
CA GLU A 516 8.59 20.47 -2.59
C GLU A 516 9.73 20.75 -1.60
N GLY A 517 9.44 20.68 -0.29
CA GLY A 517 10.40 21.00 0.76
C GLY A 517 10.43 22.51 1.12
N GLY A 518 11.03 22.84 2.29
CA GLY A 518 11.16 24.22 2.74
C GLY A 518 9.85 24.99 2.95
N GLY A 519 8.72 24.30 3.12
CA GLY A 519 7.39 24.90 3.23
C GLY A 519 6.69 25.19 1.90
N LYS A 520 7.32 24.89 0.79
CA LYS A 520 6.73 25.10 -0.54
C LYS A 520 5.78 23.97 -0.88
N TRP A 521 4.56 24.34 -1.24
CA TRP A 521 3.50 23.45 -1.70
C TRP A 521 3.10 23.82 -3.11
N ARG A 522 2.83 22.82 -3.93
CA ARG A 522 2.42 23.02 -5.32
C ARG A 522 1.30 22.08 -5.70
N GLU A 523 0.38 22.57 -6.51
CA GLU A 523 -0.69 21.77 -7.12
C GLU A 523 -0.19 21.11 -8.40
N TYR A 524 -0.53 19.83 -8.53
CA TYR A 524 -0.30 19.03 -9.72
C TYR A 524 -1.60 18.35 -10.12
N VAL A 525 -1.88 18.32 -11.42
CA VAL A 525 -3.07 17.64 -11.96
C VAL A 525 -2.78 16.16 -12.12
N GLY A 526 -3.72 15.32 -11.70
CA GLY A 526 -3.63 13.87 -11.75
C GLY A 526 -3.33 13.25 -10.39
N GLY A 527 -3.04 11.94 -10.39
CA GLY A 527 -2.73 11.14 -9.21
C GLY A 527 -1.25 11.16 -8.81
N PHE A 528 -0.84 10.12 -8.08
CA PHE A 528 0.55 9.96 -7.64
C PHE A 528 1.50 9.73 -8.82
N THR A 529 1.12 8.89 -9.77
CA THR A 529 1.95 8.56 -10.94
C THR A 529 2.17 9.80 -11.81
N ASP A 530 1.13 10.61 -12.02
CA ASP A 530 1.22 11.85 -12.77
C ASP A 530 2.11 12.89 -12.07
N TRP A 531 1.96 13.02 -10.76
CA TRP A 531 2.84 13.86 -9.94
C TRP A 531 4.29 13.43 -10.05
N GLN A 532 4.59 12.14 -9.95
CA GLN A 532 5.96 11.63 -10.02
C GLN A 532 6.62 11.98 -11.36
N ILE A 533 5.91 11.78 -12.47
CA ILE A 533 6.40 12.11 -13.81
C ILE A 533 6.67 13.63 -13.94
N GLN A 534 5.76 14.47 -13.43
CA GLN A 534 5.89 15.92 -13.49
C GLN A 534 7.01 16.42 -12.57
N SER A 535 7.17 15.86 -11.37
CA SER A 535 8.25 16.18 -10.42
C SER A 535 9.62 15.81 -10.98
N ASP A 536 9.79 14.58 -11.50
CA ASP A 536 11.04 14.13 -12.12
C ASP A 536 11.45 15.01 -13.32
N ARG A 537 10.49 15.50 -14.10
CA ARG A 537 10.75 16.45 -15.20
C ARG A 537 11.22 17.80 -14.67
N SER A 538 10.55 18.32 -13.64
CA SER A 538 10.91 19.62 -13.05
C SER A 538 12.30 19.60 -12.39
N GLU A 539 12.66 18.51 -11.70
CA GLU A 539 13.97 18.31 -11.12
C GLU A 539 15.08 18.22 -12.17
N LYS A 540 14.85 17.49 -13.27
CA LYS A 540 15.79 17.42 -14.39
C LYS A 540 16.01 18.79 -15.02
N MET A 541 14.94 19.55 -15.27
CA MET A 541 15.03 20.91 -15.81
C MET A 541 15.79 21.85 -14.87
N ALA A 542 15.54 21.77 -13.58
CA ALA A 542 16.25 22.57 -12.56
C ALA A 542 17.74 22.18 -12.47
N ALA A 543 18.06 20.88 -12.57
CA ALA A 543 19.44 20.40 -12.56
C ALA A 543 20.21 20.83 -13.83
N ASP A 544 19.58 20.82 -14.99
CA ASP A 544 20.17 21.27 -16.24
C ASP A 544 20.38 22.79 -16.25
N ALA A 545 19.41 23.57 -15.75
CA ALA A 545 19.55 25.01 -15.57
C ALA A 545 20.67 25.38 -14.58
N ALA A 546 20.82 24.63 -13.49
CA ALA A 546 21.92 24.80 -12.54
C ALA A 546 23.29 24.46 -13.13
N ARG A 547 23.36 23.43 -13.98
CA ARG A 547 24.59 23.07 -14.74
C ARG A 547 24.99 24.13 -15.75
N ASP A 548 24.03 24.75 -16.41
CA ASP A 548 24.31 25.82 -17.40
C ASP A 548 24.74 27.12 -16.71
N THR A 549 24.15 27.46 -15.56
CA THR A 549 24.64 28.60 -14.73
C THR A 549 26.03 28.35 -14.14
N ALA A 550 26.34 27.11 -13.71
CA ALA A 550 27.68 26.75 -13.23
C ALA A 550 28.74 26.75 -14.33
N LYS A 551 28.37 26.46 -15.60
CA LYS A 551 29.25 26.57 -16.76
C LYS A 551 29.49 28.03 -17.18
N GLN A 552 28.54 28.94 -16.98
CA GLN A 552 28.71 30.38 -17.23
C GLN A 552 29.58 31.08 -16.16
N GLY A 553 29.49 30.64 -14.89
CA GLY A 553 30.30 31.17 -13.79
C GLY A 553 31.79 30.79 -13.83
N LYS A 554 32.22 29.82 -14.66
CA LYS A 554 33.63 29.43 -14.83
C LYS A 554 34.34 30.08 -16.02
N LYS A 555 33.71 31.01 -16.72
CA LYS A 555 34.30 31.68 -17.91
C LYS A 555 34.80 33.11 -17.65
N ASP A 556 34.86 33.57 -16.42
CA ASP A 556 35.23 34.97 -16.12
C ASP A 556 36.49 35.09 -15.25
N ASP A 557 37.56 34.33 -15.57
CA ASP A 557 38.91 34.58 -15.05
C ASP A 557 39.94 34.23 -16.13
N GLY A 558 40.10 35.13 -17.07
CA GLY A 558 41.20 35.15 -18.05
C GLY A 558 41.51 36.57 -18.46
N PRO A 559 42.80 36.95 -18.66
CA PRO A 559 43.26 38.34 -18.69
C PRO A 559 42.77 39.11 -19.92
N LYS A 560 42.35 40.35 -19.67
CA LYS A 560 41.99 41.35 -20.68
C LYS A 560 43.18 41.66 -21.56
N ASP A 561 43.05 41.37 -22.87
CA ASP A 561 43.84 42.11 -23.86
C ASP A 561 42.91 42.79 -24.87
N SER A 562 43.28 44.03 -25.16
CA SER A 562 42.56 45.03 -25.88
C SER A 562 42.54 44.80 -27.40
N GLY A 563 41.36 44.84 -28.02
CA GLY A 563 41.23 44.85 -29.47
C GLY A 563 39.78 45.06 -29.93
N ALA A 564 39.58 46.22 -30.54
CA ALA A 564 38.35 46.79 -31.01
C ALA A 564 37.45 45.91 -31.89
N GLY A 565 36.12 46.02 -31.70
CA GLY A 565 35.20 46.12 -32.82
C GLY A 565 34.35 44.91 -33.14
N ARG A 566 33.12 45.08 -32.90
CA ARG A 566 31.88 44.64 -33.59
C ARG A 566 30.87 43.92 -32.74
N ASN A 567 29.94 44.73 -32.35
CA ASN A 567 28.58 44.37 -31.92
C ASN A 567 27.98 43.29 -32.87
N SER A 568 27.67 42.09 -32.35
CA SER A 568 26.68 41.22 -32.93
C SER A 568 25.89 40.57 -31.83
N GLN A 569 24.73 41.15 -31.53
CA GLN A 569 23.63 40.48 -30.86
C GLN A 569 23.36 39.15 -31.61
N ARG A 570 23.75 38.04 -31.02
CA ARG A 570 23.26 36.74 -31.44
C ARG A 570 21.84 36.62 -30.88
N SER A 571 20.83 37.03 -31.67
CA SER A 571 19.47 36.59 -31.54
C SER A 571 19.45 35.06 -31.71
N ASN A 572 18.88 34.36 -30.77
CA ASN A 572 18.52 32.93 -30.87
C ASN A 572 17.40 32.79 -31.95
N LYS A 573 17.79 32.89 -33.22
CA LYS A 573 16.87 32.57 -34.32
C LYS A 573 17.07 31.11 -34.65
N LEU A 574 15.96 30.35 -34.52
CA LEU A 574 15.87 28.97 -35.05
C LEU A 574 16.41 28.90 -36.48
N PRO A 575 17.15 27.83 -36.86
CA PRO A 575 17.56 27.59 -38.25
C PRO A 575 16.33 27.61 -39.15
N TYR A 576 16.48 28.17 -40.36
CA TYR A 576 15.38 28.32 -41.33
C TYR A 576 14.61 27.00 -41.59
N LYS A 577 15.30 25.87 -41.52
CA LYS A 577 14.66 24.53 -41.61
C LYS A 577 13.70 24.25 -40.45
N GLU A 578 14.09 24.57 -39.23
CA GLU A 578 13.27 24.34 -38.02
C GLU A 578 12.08 25.28 -37.96
N VAL A 579 12.19 26.53 -38.46
CA VAL A 579 11.06 27.46 -38.58
C VAL A 579 10.02 26.93 -39.55
N ARG A 580 10.46 26.40 -40.72
CA ARG A 580 9.54 25.85 -41.71
C ARG A 580 8.89 24.55 -41.26
N GLU A 581 9.61 23.74 -40.45
CA GLU A 581 9.08 22.53 -39.81
C GLU A 581 8.02 22.90 -38.77
N LEU A 582 8.27 23.90 -37.93
CA LEU A 582 7.34 24.41 -36.93
C LEU A 582 6.03 24.96 -37.57
N GLU A 583 6.11 25.59 -38.72
CA GLU A 583 4.95 26.07 -39.47
C GLU A 583 4.16 24.93 -40.15
N ALA A 584 4.79 23.82 -40.50
CA ALA A 584 4.14 22.70 -41.17
C ALA A 584 3.50 21.69 -40.20
N LEU A 585 4.05 21.53 -38.98
CA LEU A 585 3.61 20.56 -37.97
C LEU A 585 2.14 20.70 -37.55
N PRO A 586 1.56 21.91 -37.32
CA PRO A 586 0.15 22.05 -36.95
C PRO A 586 -0.80 21.54 -38.02
N ALA A 587 -0.47 21.74 -39.31
CA ALA A 587 -1.27 21.24 -40.42
C ALA A 587 -1.17 19.70 -40.54
N GLN A 588 -0.02 19.14 -40.24
CA GLN A 588 0.20 17.70 -40.22
C GLN A 588 -0.54 17.02 -39.07
N ILE A 589 -0.51 17.61 -37.86
CA ILE A 589 -1.26 17.14 -36.70
C ILE A 589 -2.75 17.15 -36.99
N ALA A 590 -3.30 18.26 -37.52
CA ALA A 590 -4.71 18.37 -37.86
C ALA A 590 -5.17 17.34 -38.92
N ALA A 591 -4.30 17.01 -39.88
CA ALA A 591 -4.58 15.99 -40.89
C ALA A 591 -4.65 14.58 -40.25
N LEU A 592 -3.70 14.25 -39.38
CA LEU A 592 -3.65 12.97 -38.66
C LEU A 592 -4.85 12.81 -37.71
N GLU A 593 -5.24 13.86 -36.97
CA GLU A 593 -6.45 13.85 -36.13
C GLU A 593 -7.73 13.63 -36.93
N THR A 594 -7.83 14.22 -38.12
CA THR A 594 -8.99 14.05 -39.01
C THR A 594 -9.06 12.61 -39.53
N GLU A 595 -7.92 12.04 -39.92
CA GLU A 595 -7.81 10.63 -40.34
C GLU A 595 -8.16 9.69 -39.18
N GLN A 596 -7.64 9.94 -37.97
CA GLN A 596 -7.94 9.18 -36.76
C GLN A 596 -9.45 9.16 -36.46
N LYS A 597 -10.11 10.31 -36.44
CA LYS A 597 -11.56 10.43 -36.22
C LYS A 597 -12.36 9.66 -37.28
N SER A 598 -11.94 9.70 -38.53
CA SER A 598 -12.61 8.97 -39.62
C SER A 598 -12.48 7.45 -39.47
N ILE A 599 -11.31 6.96 -39.04
CA ILE A 599 -11.07 5.54 -38.81
C ILE A 599 -11.80 5.08 -37.53
N ALA A 600 -11.73 5.85 -36.45
CA ALA A 600 -12.47 5.58 -35.21
C ALA A 600 -13.97 5.46 -35.44
N ALA A 601 -14.56 6.37 -36.25
CA ALA A 601 -15.98 6.31 -36.62
C ALA A 601 -16.34 5.03 -37.39
N LYS A 602 -15.44 4.57 -38.28
CA LYS A 602 -15.65 3.32 -39.05
C LYS A 602 -15.51 2.07 -38.15
N LEU A 603 -14.60 2.09 -37.17
CA LEU A 603 -14.41 0.99 -36.24
C LEU A 603 -15.54 0.91 -35.21
N ALA A 604 -16.10 2.05 -34.77
CA ALA A 604 -17.21 2.12 -33.81
C ALA A 604 -18.50 1.51 -34.34
N ASP A 605 -18.73 1.50 -35.65
CA ASP A 605 -19.93 0.91 -36.27
C ASP A 605 -19.95 -0.63 -36.21
N GLY A 606 -18.83 -1.30 -35.84
CA GLY A 606 -18.74 -2.75 -35.69
C GLY A 606 -19.06 -3.58 -36.94
N SER A 607 -19.71 -2.96 -37.93
CA SER A 607 -20.14 -3.61 -39.20
C SER A 607 -18.94 -3.98 -40.10
N VAL A 608 -17.83 -3.29 -39.93
CA VAL A 608 -16.60 -3.52 -40.72
C VAL A 608 -16.00 -4.90 -40.40
N PHE A 609 -15.93 -5.26 -39.11
CA PHE A 609 -15.43 -6.58 -38.67
C PHE A 609 -16.37 -7.73 -39.09
N ALA A 610 -17.68 -7.47 -39.16
CA ALA A 610 -18.67 -8.45 -39.58
C ALA A 610 -18.67 -8.69 -41.10
N LYS A 611 -18.32 -7.68 -41.92
CA LYS A 611 -18.32 -7.77 -43.40
C LYS A 611 -16.96 -8.19 -43.97
N ASP A 612 -15.85 -7.64 -43.45
CA ASP A 612 -14.49 -7.99 -43.85
C ASP A 612 -13.52 -7.88 -42.66
N PRO A 613 -13.21 -9.01 -42.00
CA PRO A 613 -12.30 -9.04 -40.85
C PRO A 613 -10.89 -8.55 -41.17
N LYS A 614 -10.42 -8.68 -42.44
CA LYS A 614 -9.10 -8.23 -42.86
C LYS A 614 -9.03 -6.72 -42.98
N GLU A 615 -10.11 -6.09 -43.44
CA GLU A 615 -10.19 -4.62 -43.51
C GLU A 615 -10.30 -4.00 -42.10
N GLY A 616 -11.05 -4.64 -41.21
CA GLY A 616 -11.10 -4.25 -39.78
C GLY A 616 -9.75 -4.29 -39.09
N ALA A 617 -8.97 -5.36 -39.30
CA ALA A 617 -7.60 -5.48 -38.77
C ALA A 617 -6.68 -4.39 -39.33
N ARG A 618 -6.73 -4.12 -40.65
CA ARG A 618 -5.94 -3.08 -41.31
C ARG A 618 -6.27 -1.67 -40.82
N LEU A 619 -7.55 -1.38 -40.55
CA LEU A 619 -7.96 -0.10 -39.98
C LEU A 619 -7.50 0.04 -38.54
N SER A 620 -7.51 -1.03 -37.73
CA SER A 620 -6.97 -1.02 -36.37
C SER A 620 -5.45 -0.80 -36.34
N GLU A 621 -4.69 -1.46 -37.22
CA GLU A 621 -3.25 -1.21 -37.37
C GLU A 621 -2.97 0.23 -37.81
N ARG A 622 -3.78 0.75 -38.75
CA ARG A 622 -3.61 2.14 -39.21
C ARG A 622 -3.95 3.15 -38.11
N HIS A 623 -4.96 2.88 -37.27
CA HIS A 623 -5.30 3.70 -36.12
C HIS A 623 -4.12 3.76 -35.13
N ALA A 624 -3.55 2.63 -34.76
CA ALA A 624 -2.39 2.58 -33.87
C ALA A 624 -1.16 3.30 -34.45
N ALA A 625 -0.90 3.16 -35.74
CA ALA A 625 0.19 3.88 -36.41
C ALA A 625 -0.03 5.41 -36.45
N ILE A 626 -1.27 5.87 -36.53
CA ILE A 626 -1.61 7.29 -36.45
C ILE A 626 -1.42 7.82 -35.03
N ASP A 627 -1.78 7.05 -34.00
CA ASP A 627 -1.55 7.42 -32.60
C ASP A 627 -0.07 7.64 -32.31
N GLU A 628 0.79 6.74 -32.78
CA GLU A 628 2.23 6.87 -32.66
C GLU A 628 2.78 8.08 -33.45
N ALA A 629 2.30 8.30 -34.66
CA ALA A 629 2.71 9.44 -35.49
C ALA A 629 2.26 10.79 -34.92
N LEU A 630 1.09 10.85 -34.28
CA LEU A 630 0.59 12.03 -33.57
C LEU A 630 1.47 12.36 -32.37
N LEU A 631 1.86 11.36 -31.59
CA LEU A 631 2.70 11.53 -30.41
C LEU A 631 4.07 12.11 -30.80
N VAL A 632 4.71 11.55 -31.82
CA VAL A 632 5.99 12.04 -32.38
C VAL A 632 5.87 13.46 -32.93
N ALA A 633 4.78 13.77 -33.64
CA ALA A 633 4.57 15.11 -34.20
C ALA A 633 4.33 16.17 -33.13
N LEU A 634 3.59 15.84 -32.05
CA LEU A 634 3.37 16.70 -30.89
C LEU A 634 4.65 16.96 -30.11
N GLU A 635 5.42 15.92 -29.81
CA GLU A 635 6.72 16.05 -29.12
C GLU A 635 7.67 16.95 -29.93
N ARG A 636 7.71 16.76 -31.26
CA ARG A 636 8.56 17.57 -32.12
C ARG A 636 8.11 19.03 -32.20
N TRP A 637 6.80 19.26 -32.22
CA TRP A 637 6.23 20.60 -32.19
C TRP A 637 6.55 21.34 -30.88
N GLU A 638 6.41 20.67 -29.74
CA GLU A 638 6.77 21.21 -28.41
C GLU A 638 8.27 21.53 -28.31
N GLU A 639 9.12 20.63 -28.82
CA GLU A 639 10.58 20.85 -28.82
C GLU A 639 10.97 22.10 -29.62
N LEU A 640 10.38 22.29 -30.80
CA LEU A 640 10.65 23.44 -31.65
C LEU A 640 10.05 24.73 -31.11
N GLU A 641 8.89 24.66 -30.44
CA GLU A 641 8.28 25.82 -29.81
C GLU A 641 9.05 26.25 -28.54
N ALA A 642 9.59 25.31 -27.78
CA ALA A 642 10.46 25.59 -26.65
C ALA A 642 11.78 26.26 -27.08
N LYS A 643 12.33 25.88 -28.25
CA LYS A 643 13.51 26.54 -28.83
C LYS A 643 13.23 27.92 -29.42
N ARG A 644 11.96 28.23 -29.70
CA ARG A 644 11.52 29.55 -30.20
C ARG A 644 11.38 30.58 -29.08
N LYS A 645 11.01 30.17 -27.87
CA LYS A 645 10.95 31.00 -26.66
C LYS A 645 12.35 31.23 -26.11
#